data_47e8b1b887b1c20763c3f8804b0efd51
#
_entry.id   47e8b1b887b1c20763c3f8804b0efd51
#
_cell.length_a   1.000
_cell.length_b   1.000
_cell.length_c   1.000
_cell.angle_alpha   90.00
_cell.angle_beta   90.00
_cell.angle_gamma   90.00
#
_symmetry.space_group_name_H-M   'P 1'
#
loop_
_entity.id
_entity.type
_entity.pdbx_description
1 polymer ?
#
loop_
_entity_poly.entity_id
_entity_poly.type
_entity_poly.pdbx_seq_one_letter_code
_entity_poly.pdbx_strand_id
1 'polypeptide(L)'
;MKRLTLLAAAIALLASCTGSPKTEDAGWNNSVIYELNTRQFTPEGTFKAAEDQLPRLKEQGVDVVWMMPLYPIGEKGRKGTLGSYYAIKDYCATNPEFGTLEDFDSFVAKAHQLGMKVILDWVANHTSPDHAWVTEKPAEWYYRDENGNTVIEYDWTDIAKLNYGCEGVREAMLEAMRFWVARGVDGFRCDMASLVPEDFWTPTIATLREEAGKPLFFLAEAEEDWMHRAGFDAMYAWRFHHLINDIAQGSKGKAELLEEVQTFVDAQGRKRLCFTSNHDENSWAGTEFERMGEAWQAMSILCWTLPNSLPLIYTGQEAGLSWRFKFFEKDEAPHWGNGEYAEFYRYLCAQRHGHPALDADAGFELLESGDDEIRFIRRKAGDEVLVSVQLKAPWKWSISSEADRIERVEPMCWWTGMKTPLQLLVKGEGIGEWNACFKDAKGVRVTGTHKADSPNYLFVDVEIAAGAQPGTYRLHFSKGEKSFSIPYELLERREGSAERKSFSSADLMYLIMPDRFVNGNPYNDNSAVTTEKADPKAFFGRHGGDIAGISSQLGYLEDLGVTAIWNTPLLEDNVDKESYHGYACTDYYHIDSRFGSNEEYRELVRDAHEHDIKMIMDIVTNHCGNRHWWMEDLPFKDWIHVWPEYTHSNCCFSAQNDPYVAEIDRYNMESGWFDTSMPDMNLDNPYLLQYFKQWAVWWIEWADLDGFRVDTYPYNEKYPMSEWCASILEEYPDFNIVGEVWSNNVPQVAYWQAGNPNRDGFNSNLPAIMDFPLQTAFCQALSYHGKVNWDEGLVKVYDCVANDQYYHDKDNMLIFTGNHDQERIADCLGKDAGSVKNAFALLATLRGIPQVLYADEVFAVSKDRSQGHGGLRVDFPLEWEKDPQAKDMHDYFKALFNWRKGCEAVHNGELKHFLRRDNTYAMFRIAEKEKVFVFVNNNEAEVQVPWADYSEIGTDAQWFDVITGQAVDPAHLSVAAKSNIILQTR
;
A
#
# COMPACT_ATOMS: atom_id res chain seq x y z
N MET A 1 40.87 -61.77 2.76
CA MET A 1 41.08 -60.58 1.91
C MET A 1 39.80 -59.78 1.58
N LYS A 2 38.65 -59.97 2.21
CA LYS A 2 37.42 -59.20 1.98
C LYS A 2 37.01 -58.29 3.18
N ARG A 3 37.86 -58.20 4.22
CA ARG A 3 37.61 -57.28 5.38
C ARG A 3 38.58 -56.10 5.46
N LEU A 4 39.60 -56.04 4.62
CA LEU A 4 40.54 -54.92 4.54
C LEU A 4 40.15 -53.87 3.50
N THR A 5 39.27 -54.19 2.54
CA THR A 5 38.83 -53.26 1.49
C THR A 5 37.64 -52.39 1.95
N LEU A 6 36.92 -52.77 3.00
CA LEU A 6 35.82 -51.97 3.57
C LEU A 6 36.31 -50.95 4.57
N LEU A 7 37.48 -51.10 5.14
CA LEU A 7 38.07 -50.12 6.09
C LEU A 7 38.75 -48.97 5.34
N ALA A 8 39.29 -49.23 4.15
CA ALA A 8 39.90 -48.19 3.31
C ALA A 8 38.83 -47.28 2.61
N ALA A 9 37.64 -47.81 2.32
CA ALA A 9 36.53 -47.02 1.79
C ALA A 9 35.84 -46.16 2.85
N ALA A 10 35.83 -46.61 4.12
CA ALA A 10 35.29 -45.84 5.26
C ALA A 10 36.22 -44.68 5.68
N ILE A 11 37.53 -44.79 5.49
CA ILE A 11 38.51 -43.77 5.80
C ILE A 11 38.61 -42.72 4.66
N ALA A 12 38.29 -43.10 3.43
CA ALA A 12 38.21 -42.15 2.30
C ALA A 12 36.89 -41.33 2.31
N LEU A 13 35.83 -41.81 3.00
CA LEU A 13 34.56 -41.07 3.17
C LEU A 13 34.61 -40.14 4.41
N LEU A 14 35.61 -40.25 5.31
CA LEU A 14 35.78 -39.35 6.46
C LEU A 14 36.81 -38.23 6.22
N ALA A 15 37.49 -38.23 5.08
CA ALA A 15 38.47 -37.20 4.71
C ALA A 15 37.93 -36.16 3.73
N SER A 16 36.65 -36.20 3.36
CA SER A 16 36.01 -35.21 2.46
C SER A 16 34.96 -34.33 3.16
N CYS A 17 34.91 -34.28 4.49
CA CYS A 17 34.01 -33.43 5.26
C CYS A 17 34.81 -32.42 6.13
N THR A 18 35.83 -31.77 5.56
CA THR A 18 36.34 -30.49 6.06
C THR A 18 36.06 -29.45 4.97
N GLY A 19 34.81 -29.39 4.53
CA GLY A 19 34.28 -28.17 3.93
C GLY A 19 34.09 -27.16 5.05
N SER A 20 34.69 -25.99 4.92
CA SER A 20 34.34 -24.81 5.72
C SER A 20 32.81 -24.74 5.81
N PRO A 21 32.24 -24.34 6.94
CA PRO A 21 30.79 -24.17 7.03
C PRO A 21 30.37 -23.27 5.86
N LYS A 22 29.50 -23.77 4.96
CA LYS A 22 28.79 -22.91 4.04
C LYS A 22 28.02 -21.97 4.94
N THR A 23 28.44 -20.74 5.04
CA THR A 23 27.60 -19.64 5.53
C THR A 23 26.34 -19.75 4.69
N GLU A 24 25.20 -19.99 5.33
CA GLU A 24 23.90 -19.84 4.67
C GLU A 24 23.91 -18.46 4.03
N ASP A 25 23.65 -18.38 2.74
CA ASP A 25 23.59 -17.13 2.02
C ASP A 25 22.46 -16.29 2.65
N ALA A 26 22.86 -15.23 3.33
CA ALA A 26 21.94 -14.38 4.09
C ALA A 26 21.02 -13.54 3.20
N GLY A 27 20.83 -13.95 1.92
CA GLY A 27 19.99 -13.22 0.96
C GLY A 27 20.66 -11.99 0.36
N TRP A 28 22.01 -11.92 0.34
CA TRP A 28 22.75 -10.77 -0.23
C TRP A 28 23.07 -10.90 -1.72
N ASN A 29 22.83 -12.07 -2.36
CA ASN A 29 23.21 -12.32 -3.75
C ASN A 29 22.39 -11.54 -4.77
N ASN A 30 21.15 -11.23 -4.48
CA ASN A 30 20.26 -10.45 -5.35
C ASN A 30 20.02 -9.04 -4.85
N SER A 31 20.67 -8.63 -3.74
CA SER A 31 20.41 -7.33 -3.10
C SER A 31 20.79 -6.15 -3.98
N VAL A 32 19.97 -5.11 -3.91
CA VAL A 32 20.21 -3.77 -4.43
C VAL A 32 20.51 -2.85 -3.25
N ILE A 33 21.65 -2.15 -3.29
CA ILE A 33 22.08 -1.26 -2.22
C ILE A 33 21.77 0.18 -2.62
N TYR A 34 21.18 0.93 -1.71
CA TYR A 34 20.94 2.36 -1.85
C TYR A 34 21.80 3.14 -0.86
N GLU A 35 22.66 4.02 -1.36
CA GLU A 35 23.49 4.89 -0.55
C GLU A 35 22.70 6.17 -0.22
N LEU A 36 22.29 6.29 1.04
CA LEU A 36 21.47 7.37 1.54
C LEU A 36 22.32 8.47 2.18
N ASN A 37 22.37 9.64 1.56
CA ASN A 37 22.97 10.84 2.11
C ASN A 37 21.94 11.61 2.92
N THR A 38 21.85 11.36 4.23
CA THR A 38 20.80 11.93 5.10
C THR A 38 20.67 13.45 4.96
N ARG A 39 21.82 14.16 4.91
CA ARG A 39 21.83 15.63 4.76
C ARG A 39 21.14 16.10 3.48
N GLN A 40 21.30 15.36 2.36
CA GLN A 40 20.91 15.78 1.03
C GLN A 40 19.62 15.11 0.55
N PHE A 41 19.14 14.07 1.25
CA PHE A 41 18.08 13.21 0.78
C PHE A 41 16.70 13.89 0.73
N THR A 42 16.39 14.71 1.75
CA THR A 42 15.16 15.48 1.82
C THR A 42 15.44 16.96 2.08
N PRO A 43 14.49 17.86 1.84
CA PRO A 43 14.65 19.27 2.21
C PRO A 43 15.03 19.49 3.68
N GLU A 44 14.47 18.71 4.59
CA GLU A 44 14.75 18.72 6.03
C GLU A 44 16.14 18.16 6.33
N GLY A 45 16.55 17.10 5.66
CA GLY A 45 17.81 16.39 5.86
C GLY A 45 17.87 15.65 7.19
N THR A 46 16.74 15.07 7.63
CA THR A 46 16.58 14.41 8.93
C THR A 46 16.23 12.93 8.78
N PHE A 47 16.42 12.13 9.85
CA PHE A 47 16.00 10.72 9.88
C PHE A 47 14.49 10.58 9.69
N LYS A 48 13.69 11.46 10.35
CA LYS A 48 12.24 11.41 10.23
C LYS A 48 11.77 11.62 8.79
N ALA A 49 12.28 12.64 8.11
CA ALA A 49 11.93 12.89 6.72
C ALA A 49 12.46 11.80 5.76
N ALA A 50 13.59 11.18 6.09
CA ALA A 50 14.11 10.03 5.34
C ALA A 50 13.27 8.76 5.58
N GLU A 51 12.76 8.55 6.80
CA GLU A 51 11.84 7.46 7.14
C GLU A 51 10.58 7.49 6.29
N ASP A 52 10.02 8.69 6.09
CA ASP A 52 8.82 8.90 5.26
C ASP A 52 9.05 8.53 3.77
N GLN A 53 10.31 8.42 3.31
CA GLN A 53 10.67 8.02 1.95
C GLN A 53 11.00 6.51 1.82
N LEU A 54 11.05 5.75 2.90
CA LEU A 54 11.36 4.32 2.85
C LEU A 54 10.35 3.50 2.01
N PRO A 55 9.03 3.75 2.05
CA PRO A 55 8.08 3.08 1.17
C PRO A 55 8.43 3.27 -0.31
N ARG A 56 8.78 4.49 -0.74
CA ARG A 56 9.21 4.79 -2.11
C ARG A 56 10.46 4.01 -2.51
N LEU A 57 11.46 3.91 -1.62
CA LEU A 57 12.67 3.11 -1.87
C LEU A 57 12.34 1.62 -1.98
N LYS A 58 11.41 1.12 -1.17
CA LYS A 58 10.95 -0.27 -1.26
C LYS A 58 10.22 -0.53 -2.58
N GLU A 59 9.33 0.36 -2.99
CA GLU A 59 8.66 0.28 -4.30
C GLU A 59 9.67 0.34 -5.47
N GLN A 60 10.73 1.14 -5.32
CA GLN A 60 11.84 1.19 -6.27
C GLN A 60 12.58 -0.16 -6.39
N GLY A 61 12.47 -1.03 -5.39
CA GLY A 61 13.13 -2.34 -5.31
C GLY A 61 14.46 -2.33 -4.54
N VAL A 62 14.63 -1.38 -3.62
CA VAL A 62 15.81 -1.34 -2.74
C VAL A 62 15.69 -2.39 -1.63
N ASP A 63 16.77 -3.13 -1.37
CA ASP A 63 16.85 -4.14 -0.32
C ASP A 63 17.68 -3.70 0.88
N VAL A 64 18.69 -2.87 0.65
CA VAL A 64 19.65 -2.44 1.66
C VAL A 64 19.84 -0.94 1.59
N VAL A 65 19.57 -0.25 2.68
CA VAL A 65 19.87 1.18 2.83
C VAL A 65 21.24 1.29 3.52
N TRP A 66 22.24 1.79 2.81
CA TRP A 66 23.50 2.19 3.37
C TRP A 66 23.43 3.67 3.74
N MET A 67 23.38 3.96 5.04
CA MET A 67 23.41 5.33 5.53
C MET A 67 24.85 5.86 5.59
N MET A 68 25.11 6.98 4.90
CA MET A 68 26.36 7.71 5.04
C MET A 68 26.59 8.10 6.51
N PRO A 69 27.85 8.48 6.92
CA PRO A 69 28.13 8.69 8.34
C PRO A 69 27.14 9.65 9.01
N LEU A 70 26.50 9.17 10.06
CA LEU A 70 25.41 9.84 10.76
C LEU A 70 25.82 10.42 12.14
N TYR A 71 27.09 10.40 12.44
CA TYR A 71 27.67 10.76 13.73
C TYR A 71 27.87 12.28 13.87
N PRO A 72 27.99 12.83 15.11
CA PRO A 72 28.38 14.22 15.32
C PRO A 72 29.71 14.54 14.65
N ILE A 73 29.76 15.67 13.97
CA ILE A 73 30.91 16.12 13.20
C ILE A 73 31.80 17.03 14.05
N GLY A 74 33.11 16.83 13.99
CA GLY A 74 34.09 17.64 14.68
C GLY A 74 34.04 19.12 14.27
N GLU A 75 34.49 20.00 15.18
CA GLU A 75 34.54 21.44 14.98
C GLU A 75 35.96 21.93 14.69
N LYS A 76 36.97 21.21 15.25
CA LYS A 76 38.37 21.57 15.07
C LYS A 76 38.83 21.18 13.68
N GLY A 77 39.24 22.15 12.90
CA GLY A 77 39.67 21.94 11.51
C GLY A 77 38.51 21.76 10.51
N ARG A 78 37.25 22.00 10.93
CA ARG A 78 36.04 21.79 10.11
C ARG A 78 36.18 22.47 8.76
N LYS A 79 35.86 21.74 7.71
CA LYS A 79 35.78 22.24 6.33
C LYS A 79 34.33 22.67 6.02
N GLY A 80 34.14 23.80 5.37
CA GLY A 80 32.83 24.40 5.11
C GLY A 80 32.07 24.78 6.38
N THR A 81 30.75 24.96 6.29
CA THR A 81 29.94 25.34 7.46
C THR A 81 29.47 24.14 8.27
N LEU A 82 29.12 23.04 7.61
CA LEU A 82 28.57 21.83 8.25
C LEU A 82 29.63 20.72 8.47
N GLY A 83 30.74 20.79 7.80
CA GLY A 83 31.86 19.86 7.96
C GLY A 83 31.70 18.55 7.18
N SER A 84 32.76 17.74 7.19
CA SER A 84 32.83 16.42 6.58
C SER A 84 32.07 15.40 7.42
N TYR A 85 31.22 14.59 6.80
CA TYR A 85 30.56 13.45 7.44
C TYR A 85 31.57 12.48 8.09
N TYR A 86 32.79 12.42 7.56
CA TYR A 86 33.85 11.50 7.98
C TYR A 86 34.73 12.04 9.15
N ALA A 87 34.51 13.28 9.60
CA ALA A 87 35.20 13.84 10.75
C ALA A 87 34.46 13.50 12.07
N ILE A 88 34.52 12.25 12.50
CA ILE A 88 33.73 11.69 13.59
C ILE A 88 34.10 12.28 14.95
N LYS A 89 33.16 12.92 15.65
CA LYS A 89 33.34 13.48 16.99
C LYS A 89 32.89 12.53 18.10
N ASP A 90 31.95 11.63 17.84
CA ASP A 90 31.44 10.61 18.76
C ASP A 90 30.83 9.46 17.95
N TYR A 91 31.33 8.24 18.17
CA TYR A 91 30.87 7.05 17.46
C TYR A 91 29.51 6.51 17.97
N CYS A 92 29.07 6.90 19.17
CA CYS A 92 27.87 6.35 19.82
C CYS A 92 26.73 7.37 19.92
N ALA A 93 26.76 8.43 19.12
CA ALA A 93 25.72 9.46 19.07
C ALA A 93 25.34 9.75 17.62
N THR A 94 24.14 10.28 17.41
CA THR A 94 23.68 10.81 16.14
C THR A 94 24.06 12.27 15.99
N ASN A 95 24.29 12.71 14.75
CA ASN A 95 24.46 14.13 14.44
C ASN A 95 23.12 14.87 14.75
N PRO A 96 23.14 15.92 15.61
CA PRO A 96 21.94 16.69 15.92
C PRO A 96 21.25 17.33 14.71
N GLU A 97 21.96 17.49 13.58
CA GLU A 97 21.36 17.91 12.31
C GLU A 97 20.33 16.90 11.79
N PHE A 98 20.56 15.60 12.02
CA PHE A 98 19.79 14.51 11.42
C PHE A 98 18.67 14.03 12.34
N GLY A 99 18.77 14.28 13.65
CA GLY A 99 17.79 13.87 14.65
C GLY A 99 18.39 13.14 15.84
N THR A 100 17.52 12.56 16.66
CA THR A 100 17.86 11.85 17.88
C THR A 100 18.19 10.38 17.61
N LEU A 101 18.65 9.66 18.64
CA LEU A 101 18.81 8.20 18.59
C LEU A 101 17.46 7.49 18.44
N GLU A 102 16.42 8.05 19.03
CA GLU A 102 15.04 7.55 18.93
C GLU A 102 14.51 7.68 17.49
N ASP A 103 14.79 8.80 16.80
CA ASP A 103 14.43 8.97 15.39
C ASP A 103 15.16 7.95 14.49
N PHE A 104 16.44 7.68 14.79
CA PHE A 104 17.19 6.65 14.09
C PHE A 104 16.62 5.24 14.36
N ASP A 105 16.28 4.92 15.61
CA ASP A 105 15.68 3.63 15.96
C ASP A 105 14.33 3.44 15.23
N SER A 106 13.53 4.49 15.09
CA SER A 106 12.29 4.49 14.30
C SER A 106 12.56 4.20 12.82
N PHE A 107 13.54 4.88 12.23
CA PHE A 107 13.95 4.64 10.85
C PHE A 107 14.36 3.18 10.60
N VAL A 108 15.19 2.59 11.49
CA VAL A 108 15.60 1.18 11.36
C VAL A 108 14.40 0.24 11.49
N ALA A 109 13.52 0.50 12.46
CA ALA A 109 12.32 -0.30 12.66
C ALA A 109 11.39 -0.24 11.43
N LYS A 110 11.18 0.95 10.83
CA LYS A 110 10.39 1.12 9.61
C LYS A 110 11.02 0.41 8.42
N ALA A 111 12.34 0.51 8.24
CA ALA A 111 13.05 -0.21 7.18
C ALA A 111 12.85 -1.74 7.31
N HIS A 112 13.00 -2.27 8.51
CA HIS A 112 12.78 -3.70 8.78
C HIS A 112 11.33 -4.11 8.56
N GLN A 113 10.36 -3.27 8.95
CA GLN A 113 8.93 -3.51 8.69
C GLN A 113 8.65 -3.65 7.18
N LEU A 114 9.34 -2.88 6.35
CA LEU A 114 9.26 -2.94 4.89
C LEU A 114 10.13 -4.06 4.27
N GLY A 115 10.79 -4.88 5.09
CA GLY A 115 11.67 -5.96 4.63
C GLY A 115 12.99 -5.47 4.04
N MET A 116 13.40 -4.23 4.33
CA MET A 116 14.71 -3.67 3.99
C MET A 116 15.70 -3.85 5.13
N LYS A 117 17.00 -3.82 4.81
CA LYS A 117 18.10 -3.88 5.76
C LYS A 117 18.79 -2.53 5.83
N VAL A 118 19.41 -2.22 6.97
CA VAL A 118 20.12 -0.96 7.19
C VAL A 118 21.58 -1.24 7.57
N ILE A 119 22.52 -0.69 6.80
CA ILE A 119 23.95 -0.73 7.13
C ILE A 119 24.48 0.70 7.33
N LEU A 120 25.47 0.84 8.21
CA LEU A 120 26.07 2.13 8.53
C LEU A 120 27.44 2.29 7.89
N ASP A 121 27.74 3.52 7.49
CA ASP A 121 29.10 3.90 7.14
C ASP A 121 29.96 3.96 8.40
N TRP A 122 31.09 3.26 8.40
CA TRP A 122 31.94 3.08 9.54
C TRP A 122 33.36 3.60 9.28
N VAL A 123 33.69 4.70 9.91
CA VAL A 123 34.99 5.38 9.75
C VAL A 123 35.97 4.86 10.80
N ALA A 124 36.69 3.77 10.49
CA ALA A 124 37.56 3.14 11.45
C ALA A 124 38.98 3.73 11.47
N ASN A 125 39.47 4.35 10.39
CA ASN A 125 40.85 4.80 10.26
C ASN A 125 41.18 6.03 11.13
N HIS A 126 40.18 6.92 11.40
CA HIS A 126 40.44 8.20 12.05
C HIS A 126 39.22 8.73 12.78
N THR A 127 39.42 9.73 13.62
CA THR A 127 38.37 10.54 14.24
C THR A 127 38.57 12.00 13.88
N SER A 128 37.65 12.89 14.33
CA SER A 128 37.97 14.32 14.33
C SER A 128 39.03 14.66 15.38
N PRO A 129 39.78 15.79 15.21
CA PRO A 129 40.83 16.18 16.18
C PRO A 129 40.29 16.67 17.54
N ASP A 130 39.00 16.84 17.67
CA ASP A 130 38.28 17.20 18.93
C ASP A 130 37.39 16.05 19.44
N HIS A 131 37.58 14.83 18.93
CA HIS A 131 37.02 13.63 19.53
C HIS A 131 37.50 13.47 20.99
N ALA A 132 36.65 13.04 21.90
CA ALA A 132 36.94 12.88 23.31
C ALA A 132 38.21 11.99 23.56
N TRP A 133 38.40 10.97 22.74
CA TRP A 133 39.55 10.08 22.84
C TRP A 133 40.90 10.80 22.68
N VAL A 134 40.96 11.90 21.94
CA VAL A 134 42.22 12.66 21.73
C VAL A 134 42.78 13.21 23.05
N THR A 135 41.91 13.58 23.98
CA THR A 135 42.27 14.22 25.28
C THR A 135 42.05 13.33 26.48
N GLU A 136 41.10 12.41 26.45
CA GLU A 136 40.69 11.57 27.57
C GLU A 136 41.37 10.19 27.58
N LYS A 137 41.90 9.76 26.45
CA LYS A 137 42.59 8.46 26.30
C LYS A 137 44.10 8.65 26.22
N PRO A 138 44.88 7.56 26.44
CA PRO A 138 46.35 7.60 26.31
C PRO A 138 46.82 8.20 24.98
N ALA A 139 47.84 8.99 24.99
CA ALA A 139 48.32 9.72 23.82
C ALA A 139 48.70 8.80 22.64
N GLU A 140 49.10 7.57 22.91
CA GLU A 140 49.45 6.52 21.95
C GLU A 140 48.23 5.97 21.16
N TRP A 141 47.01 6.31 21.54
CA TRP A 141 45.83 5.94 20.75
C TRP A 141 45.82 6.56 19.37
N TYR A 142 46.57 7.66 19.20
CA TYR A 142 46.71 8.37 17.93
C TYR A 142 48.16 8.39 17.48
N TYR A 143 48.40 8.31 16.19
CA TYR A 143 49.68 8.70 15.65
C TYR A 143 49.92 10.18 15.91
N ARG A 144 51.17 10.55 16.35
CA ARG A 144 51.54 11.93 16.66
C ARG A 144 52.87 12.31 16.02
N ASP A 145 52.97 13.60 15.65
CA ASP A 145 54.19 14.18 15.12
C ASP A 145 55.24 14.47 16.25
N GLU A 146 56.40 14.97 15.88
CA GLU A 146 57.47 15.32 16.81
C GLU A 146 57.08 16.40 17.83
N ASN A 147 56.01 17.19 17.55
CA ASN A 147 55.47 18.22 18.40
C ASN A 147 54.33 17.73 19.28
N GLY A 148 53.93 16.48 19.16
CA GLY A 148 52.84 15.89 19.92
C GLY A 148 51.44 16.12 19.32
N ASN A 149 51.35 16.73 18.13
CA ASN A 149 50.07 16.89 17.44
C ASN A 149 49.61 15.58 16.80
N THR A 150 48.35 15.33 16.70
CA THR A 150 47.78 14.20 15.97
C THR A 150 48.13 14.30 14.48
N VAL A 151 48.46 13.15 13.87
CA VAL A 151 48.77 13.06 12.45
C VAL A 151 47.49 12.98 11.64
N ILE A 152 47.48 13.65 10.50
CA ILE A 152 46.40 13.58 9.48
C ILE A 152 46.69 12.46 8.48
N GLU A 153 45.69 12.07 7.68
CA GLU A 153 45.86 11.23 6.52
C GLU A 153 45.76 12.10 5.27
N TYR A 154 46.59 11.92 4.27
CA TYR A 154 46.61 12.75 3.06
C TYR A 154 46.60 14.26 3.36
N ASP A 155 45.65 15.02 2.81
CA ASP A 155 45.44 16.44 3.05
C ASP A 155 44.19 16.73 3.94
N TRP A 156 43.69 15.72 4.68
CA TRP A 156 42.51 15.79 5.52
C TRP A 156 42.81 16.45 6.88
N THR A 157 42.75 17.76 6.90
CA THR A 157 43.12 18.58 8.07
C THR A 157 42.14 18.52 9.25
N ASP A 158 40.96 17.96 9.01
CA ASP A 158 39.85 17.80 9.93
C ASP A 158 39.80 16.41 10.61
N ILE A 159 40.83 15.60 10.46
CA ILE A 159 40.92 14.26 11.07
C ILE A 159 42.17 14.06 11.92
N ALA A 160 42.11 13.04 12.76
CA ALA A 160 43.21 12.52 13.57
C ALA A 160 43.34 11.00 13.42
N LYS A 161 44.48 10.50 12.92
CA LYS A 161 44.69 9.10 12.59
C LYS A 161 44.82 8.25 13.86
N LEU A 162 44.02 7.17 13.96
CA LEU A 162 44.04 6.19 15.04
C LEU A 162 45.23 5.21 14.93
N ASN A 163 45.74 4.77 16.06
CA ASN A 163 46.82 3.82 16.14
C ASN A 163 46.33 2.44 16.61
N TYR A 164 46.09 1.55 15.68
CA TYR A 164 45.69 0.16 15.94
C TYR A 164 46.77 -0.73 16.54
N GLY A 165 47.97 -0.22 16.77
CA GLY A 165 48.97 -0.86 17.64
C GLY A 165 48.57 -0.89 19.12
N CYS A 166 47.54 -0.08 19.50
CA CYS A 166 47.03 0.02 20.86
C CYS A 166 45.77 -0.85 21.02
N GLU A 167 45.79 -1.79 21.95
CA GLU A 167 44.65 -2.68 22.25
C GLU A 167 43.41 -1.87 22.65
N GLY A 168 43.57 -0.83 23.44
CA GLY A 168 42.43 0.03 23.84
C GLY A 168 41.71 0.71 22.69
N VAL A 169 42.39 0.99 21.55
CA VAL A 169 41.70 1.51 20.33
C VAL A 169 40.84 0.40 19.73
N ARG A 170 41.40 -0.83 19.66
CA ARG A 170 40.70 -2.00 19.11
C ARG A 170 39.43 -2.33 19.92
N GLU A 171 39.56 -2.37 21.25
CA GLU A 171 38.44 -2.60 22.16
C GLU A 171 37.39 -1.52 22.04
N ALA A 172 37.77 -0.23 22.08
CA ALA A 172 36.81 0.88 21.99
C ALA A 172 36.08 0.92 20.64
N MET A 173 36.76 0.58 19.55
CA MET A 173 36.17 0.53 18.23
C MET A 173 35.15 -0.62 18.11
N LEU A 174 35.50 -1.81 18.64
CA LEU A 174 34.57 -2.93 18.70
C LEU A 174 33.33 -2.62 19.56
N GLU A 175 33.50 -1.98 20.71
CA GLU A 175 32.39 -1.57 21.57
C GLU A 175 31.47 -0.56 20.88
N ALA A 176 32.03 0.38 20.12
CA ALA A 176 31.25 1.33 19.36
C ALA A 176 30.41 0.64 18.23
N MET A 177 30.99 -0.38 17.58
CA MET A 177 30.23 -1.18 16.59
C MET A 177 29.12 -2.00 17.25
N ARG A 178 29.37 -2.61 18.43
CA ARG A 178 28.37 -3.31 19.24
C ARG A 178 27.17 -2.44 19.59
N PHE A 179 27.42 -1.18 19.92
CA PHE A 179 26.36 -0.22 20.23
C PHE A 179 25.31 -0.11 19.10
N TRP A 180 25.76 -0.07 17.84
CA TRP A 180 24.86 0.03 16.69
C TRP A 180 24.25 -1.32 16.30
N VAL A 181 24.97 -2.41 16.44
CA VAL A 181 24.40 -3.76 16.24
C VAL A 181 23.26 -4.02 17.21
N ALA A 182 23.40 -3.58 18.48
CA ALA A 182 22.36 -3.70 19.50
C ALA A 182 21.12 -2.84 19.19
N ARG A 183 21.23 -1.80 18.33
CA ARG A 183 20.14 -0.97 17.84
C ARG A 183 19.51 -1.49 16.53
N GLY A 184 19.90 -2.69 16.11
CA GLY A 184 19.26 -3.40 15.02
C GLY A 184 19.93 -3.29 13.67
N VAL A 185 21.01 -2.51 13.48
CA VAL A 185 21.69 -2.41 12.17
C VAL A 185 22.15 -3.78 11.66
N ASP A 186 22.13 -3.94 10.33
CA ASP A 186 22.38 -5.21 9.66
C ASP A 186 23.81 -5.33 9.13
N GLY A 187 24.66 -4.33 9.39
CA GLY A 187 26.06 -4.37 8.98
C GLY A 187 26.69 -3.01 8.82
N PHE A 188 27.86 -3.00 8.15
CA PHE A 188 28.69 -1.81 8.01
C PHE A 188 29.32 -1.73 6.62
N ARG A 189 29.36 -0.52 6.06
CA ARG A 189 30.32 -0.14 5.02
C ARG A 189 31.50 0.50 5.71
N CYS A 190 32.68 -0.09 5.55
CA CYS A 190 33.90 0.36 6.24
C CYS A 190 34.70 1.27 5.34
N ASP A 191 34.76 2.54 5.74
CA ASP A 191 35.52 3.61 5.10
C ASP A 191 37.02 3.30 5.10
N MET A 192 37.68 3.48 3.95
CA MET A 192 39.13 3.27 3.77
C MET A 192 39.64 2.00 4.47
N ALA A 193 38.91 0.89 4.32
CA ALA A 193 39.10 -0.34 5.11
C ALA A 193 40.54 -0.89 5.05
N SER A 194 41.23 -0.68 3.93
CA SER A 194 42.63 -1.13 3.75
C SER A 194 43.67 -0.35 4.58
N LEU A 195 43.31 0.82 5.10
CA LEU A 195 44.18 1.59 6.00
C LEU A 195 44.11 1.11 7.46
N VAL A 196 43.22 0.18 7.77
CA VAL A 196 43.03 -0.45 9.07
C VAL A 196 43.49 -1.90 8.98
N PRO A 197 44.32 -2.40 9.96
CA PRO A 197 45.00 -3.70 9.85
C PRO A 197 44.06 -4.90 9.74
N GLU A 198 44.45 -5.91 8.93
CA GLU A 198 43.72 -7.19 8.79
C GLU A 198 43.51 -7.89 10.14
N ASP A 199 44.47 -7.80 11.05
CA ASP A 199 44.45 -8.41 12.39
C ASP A 199 43.51 -7.70 13.37
N PHE A 200 42.98 -6.54 13.00
CA PHE A 200 41.82 -5.92 13.68
C PHE A 200 40.50 -6.40 13.07
N TRP A 201 40.38 -6.34 11.74
CA TRP A 201 39.09 -6.68 11.08
C TRP A 201 38.69 -8.13 11.29
N THR A 202 39.63 -9.07 11.13
CA THR A 202 39.33 -10.51 11.22
C THR A 202 38.66 -10.90 12.53
N PRO A 203 39.21 -10.63 13.72
CA PRO A 203 38.54 -10.97 14.97
C PRO A 203 37.28 -10.09 15.23
N THR A 204 37.28 -8.82 14.84
CA THR A 204 36.17 -7.90 15.06
C THR A 204 34.93 -8.37 14.31
N ILE A 205 35.03 -8.66 13.01
CA ILE A 205 33.92 -9.15 12.20
C ILE A 205 33.41 -10.49 12.72
N ALA A 206 34.30 -11.41 13.07
CA ALA A 206 33.90 -12.70 13.61
C ALA A 206 33.16 -12.57 14.95
N THR A 207 33.63 -11.73 15.85
CA THR A 207 33.02 -11.47 17.16
C THR A 207 31.62 -10.85 17.00
N LEU A 208 31.49 -9.82 16.16
CA LEU A 208 30.20 -9.15 15.93
C LEU A 208 29.15 -10.10 15.35
N ARG A 209 29.54 -10.96 14.40
CA ARG A 209 28.63 -11.97 13.83
C ARG A 209 28.21 -13.02 14.85
N GLU A 210 29.14 -13.48 15.68
CA GLU A 210 28.84 -14.44 16.75
C GLU A 210 27.87 -13.85 17.77
N GLU A 211 28.10 -12.60 18.19
CA GLU A 211 27.30 -11.93 19.23
C GLU A 211 25.94 -11.46 18.71
N ALA A 212 25.83 -11.06 17.45
CA ALA A 212 24.59 -10.52 16.88
C ALA A 212 23.46 -11.55 16.78
N GLY A 213 23.78 -12.85 16.67
CA GLY A 213 22.81 -13.92 16.47
C GLY A 213 22.02 -13.81 15.14
N LYS A 214 22.45 -12.92 14.24
CA LYS A 214 21.91 -12.71 12.89
C LYS A 214 23.06 -12.48 11.91
N PRO A 215 22.86 -12.72 10.60
CA PRO A 215 23.85 -12.36 9.59
C PRO A 215 24.09 -10.84 9.56
N LEU A 216 25.37 -10.44 9.62
CA LEU A 216 25.78 -9.07 9.43
C LEU A 216 26.56 -8.94 8.13
N PHE A 217 26.28 -7.88 7.37
CA PHE A 217 26.94 -7.58 6.12
C PHE A 217 28.10 -6.59 6.31
N PHE A 218 29.26 -6.92 5.77
CA PHE A 218 30.45 -6.06 5.80
C PHE A 218 30.90 -5.75 4.38
N LEU A 219 30.86 -4.47 4.03
CA LEU A 219 31.32 -3.92 2.77
C LEU A 219 32.62 -3.14 3.00
N ALA A 220 33.67 -3.49 2.30
CA ALA A 220 34.96 -2.78 2.37
C ALA A 220 35.06 -1.73 1.24
N GLU A 221 35.34 -0.48 1.59
CA GLU A 221 35.91 0.44 0.63
C GLU A 221 37.43 0.13 0.45
N ALA A 222 37.67 -0.83 -0.41
CA ALA A 222 38.99 -1.37 -0.75
C ALA A 222 38.87 -2.37 -1.91
N GLU A 223 39.99 -2.71 -2.56
CA GLU A 223 40.03 -3.74 -3.61
C GLU A 223 41.03 -4.84 -3.33
N GLU A 224 41.66 -4.83 -2.16
CA GLU A 224 42.68 -5.80 -1.78
C GLU A 224 42.06 -7.16 -1.41
N ASP A 225 42.56 -8.24 -2.01
CA ASP A 225 42.04 -9.62 -1.84
C ASP A 225 41.94 -10.10 -0.38
N TRP A 226 42.77 -9.52 0.54
CA TRP A 226 42.72 -9.92 1.95
C TRP A 226 41.43 -9.48 2.65
N MET A 227 40.68 -8.52 2.11
CA MET A 227 39.37 -8.10 2.67
C MET A 227 38.44 -9.29 2.86
N HIS A 228 38.30 -10.13 1.86
CA HIS A 228 37.47 -11.34 1.97
C HIS A 228 38.01 -12.34 2.99
N ARG A 229 39.34 -12.45 3.15
CA ARG A 229 39.93 -13.30 4.20
C ARG A 229 39.66 -12.76 5.60
N ALA A 230 39.60 -11.43 5.73
CA ALA A 230 39.26 -10.77 6.99
C ALA A 230 37.76 -10.89 7.34
N GLY A 231 36.92 -11.37 6.41
CA GLY A 231 35.51 -11.62 6.64
C GLY A 231 34.55 -10.63 5.97
N PHE A 232 35.01 -9.71 5.14
CA PHE A 232 34.13 -8.84 4.37
C PHE A 232 33.36 -9.64 3.31
N ASP A 233 32.06 -9.36 3.17
CA ASP A 233 31.16 -10.00 2.20
C ASP A 233 31.34 -9.43 0.80
N ALA A 234 31.64 -8.13 0.73
CA ALA A 234 31.83 -7.41 -0.52
C ALA A 234 32.96 -6.37 -0.39
N MET A 235 33.49 -6.00 -1.52
CA MET A 235 34.46 -4.90 -1.65
C MET A 235 34.12 -4.03 -2.85
N TYR A 236 34.62 -2.81 -2.91
CA TYR A 236 34.40 -1.92 -4.04
C TYR A 236 35.01 -2.45 -5.34
N ALA A 237 34.44 -2.01 -6.47
CA ALA A 237 34.96 -2.27 -7.80
C ALA A 237 35.51 -0.97 -8.43
N TRP A 238 36.48 -0.29 -7.79
CA TRP A 238 37.00 0.99 -8.24
C TRP A 238 37.63 0.91 -9.64
N ARG A 239 38.41 -0.13 -9.93
CA ARG A 239 39.01 -0.32 -11.26
C ARG A 239 37.93 -0.45 -12.33
N PHE A 240 36.89 -1.21 -12.06
CA PHE A 240 35.75 -1.36 -12.95
C PHE A 240 35.01 -0.03 -13.11
N HIS A 241 34.77 0.72 -12.03
CA HIS A 241 34.13 2.04 -12.08
C HIS A 241 34.91 3.01 -12.99
N HIS A 242 36.26 3.10 -12.82
CA HIS A 242 37.08 3.93 -13.68
C HIS A 242 37.03 3.46 -15.13
N LEU A 243 37.07 2.14 -15.36
CA LEU A 243 37.02 1.56 -16.70
C LEU A 243 35.74 1.88 -17.45
N ILE A 244 34.58 1.79 -16.81
CA ILE A 244 33.29 2.13 -17.47
C ILE A 244 33.18 3.63 -17.77
N ASN A 245 33.77 4.52 -16.96
CA ASN A 245 33.90 5.94 -17.30
C ASN A 245 34.82 6.13 -18.53
N ASP A 246 35.96 5.46 -18.58
CA ASP A 246 36.90 5.48 -19.72
C ASP A 246 36.24 4.97 -21.01
N ILE A 247 35.44 3.91 -20.92
CA ILE A 247 34.67 3.38 -22.06
C ILE A 247 33.62 4.40 -22.53
N ALA A 248 32.85 4.99 -21.61
CA ALA A 248 31.86 6.00 -21.92
C ALA A 248 32.46 7.21 -22.62
N GLN A 249 33.69 7.59 -22.25
CA GLN A 249 34.46 8.68 -22.85
C GLN A 249 35.23 8.26 -24.11
N GLY A 250 35.21 6.97 -24.48
CA GLY A 250 35.86 6.44 -25.67
C GLY A 250 37.40 6.32 -25.60
N SER A 251 37.97 6.37 -24.38
CA SER A 251 39.42 6.20 -24.17
C SER A 251 39.84 4.73 -24.04
N LYS A 252 38.90 3.85 -23.68
CA LYS A 252 39.04 2.38 -23.62
C LYS A 252 37.88 1.69 -24.30
N GLY A 253 37.94 0.36 -24.41
CA GLY A 253 36.96 -0.41 -25.15
C GLY A 253 36.79 -1.85 -24.66
N LYS A 254 36.34 -2.72 -25.56
CA LYS A 254 36.00 -4.11 -25.29
C LYS A 254 37.16 -4.92 -24.72
N ALA A 255 38.40 -4.70 -25.20
CA ALA A 255 39.55 -5.50 -24.79
C ALA A 255 39.83 -5.34 -23.28
N GLU A 256 39.90 -4.10 -22.81
CA GLU A 256 40.11 -3.81 -21.39
C GLU A 256 38.89 -4.25 -20.54
N LEU A 257 37.65 -4.13 -21.08
CA LEU A 257 36.49 -4.65 -20.40
C LEU A 257 36.53 -6.15 -20.20
N LEU A 258 36.98 -6.91 -21.21
CA LEU A 258 37.08 -8.38 -21.10
C LEU A 258 38.12 -8.81 -20.07
N GLU A 259 39.25 -8.08 -19.96
CA GLU A 259 40.25 -8.31 -18.92
C GLU A 259 39.65 -8.10 -17.51
N GLU A 260 38.86 -7.02 -17.32
CA GLU A 260 38.22 -6.74 -16.04
C GLU A 260 37.10 -7.74 -15.73
N VAL A 261 36.25 -8.10 -16.71
CA VAL A 261 35.20 -9.10 -16.57
C VAL A 261 35.79 -10.46 -16.13
N GLN A 262 36.94 -10.84 -16.64
CA GLN A 262 37.61 -12.07 -16.20
C GLN A 262 37.93 -12.03 -14.68
N THR A 263 38.27 -10.88 -14.14
CA THR A 263 38.49 -10.73 -12.69
C THR A 263 37.21 -10.92 -11.87
N PHE A 264 36.06 -10.56 -12.41
CA PHE A 264 34.76 -10.83 -11.79
C PHE A 264 34.43 -12.34 -11.83
N VAL A 265 34.68 -13.01 -12.95
CA VAL A 265 34.50 -14.47 -13.08
C VAL A 265 35.44 -15.22 -12.11
N ASP A 266 36.70 -14.82 -12.01
CA ASP A 266 37.68 -15.45 -11.14
C ASP A 266 37.46 -15.16 -9.64
N ALA A 267 36.57 -14.22 -9.31
CA ALA A 267 36.23 -13.85 -7.94
C ALA A 267 35.60 -14.99 -7.12
N GLN A 268 34.95 -15.98 -7.79
CA GLN A 268 34.42 -17.20 -7.16
C GLN A 268 33.53 -16.95 -5.93
N GLY A 269 32.50 -16.09 -6.10
CA GLY A 269 31.54 -15.74 -5.07
C GLY A 269 31.95 -14.57 -4.17
N ARG A 270 33.14 -13.99 -4.35
CA ARG A 270 33.55 -12.75 -3.69
C ARG A 270 32.86 -11.57 -4.38
N LYS A 271 31.92 -10.94 -3.64
CA LYS A 271 31.07 -9.89 -4.20
C LYS A 271 31.80 -8.57 -4.36
N ARG A 272 31.40 -7.79 -5.36
CA ARG A 272 31.95 -6.45 -5.65
C ARG A 272 30.81 -5.44 -5.78
N LEU A 273 30.93 -4.32 -5.07
CA LEU A 273 30.02 -3.19 -5.22
C LEU A 273 30.29 -2.47 -6.54
N CYS A 274 29.31 -2.48 -7.43
CA CYS A 274 29.40 -1.87 -8.75
C CYS A 274 28.48 -0.65 -8.83
N PHE A 275 29.00 0.45 -9.31
CA PHE A 275 28.29 1.72 -9.31
C PHE A 275 28.72 2.63 -10.47
N THR A 276 27.79 3.45 -10.93
CA THR A 276 28.04 4.55 -11.87
C THR A 276 28.30 5.86 -11.12
N SER A 277 27.80 5.98 -9.88
CA SER A 277 28.04 7.13 -9.00
C SER A 277 28.01 6.70 -7.52
N ASN A 278 28.61 7.51 -6.65
CA ASN A 278 28.54 7.47 -5.19
C ASN A 278 28.76 8.90 -4.65
N HIS A 279 28.80 9.06 -3.33
CA HIS A 279 28.96 10.38 -2.69
C HIS A 279 30.27 11.09 -3.10
N ASP A 280 31.37 10.36 -3.29
CA ASP A 280 32.64 10.92 -3.71
C ASP A 280 32.64 11.31 -5.19
N GLU A 281 32.26 10.38 -6.06
CA GLU A 281 32.22 10.63 -7.49
C GLU A 281 31.31 11.79 -7.84
N ASN A 282 30.08 11.82 -7.27
CA ASN A 282 29.16 12.92 -7.50
C ASN A 282 29.75 14.27 -7.06
N SER A 283 30.34 14.34 -5.86
CA SER A 283 30.80 15.61 -5.31
C SER A 283 32.09 16.11 -5.95
N TRP A 284 33.03 15.20 -6.29
CA TRP A 284 34.39 15.56 -6.69
C TRP A 284 34.68 15.34 -8.17
N ALA A 285 34.25 14.22 -8.76
CA ALA A 285 34.52 13.90 -10.17
C ALA A 285 33.43 14.41 -11.12
N GLY A 286 32.19 14.50 -10.68
CA GLY A 286 31.03 14.94 -11.45
C GLY A 286 29.87 13.99 -11.39
N THR A 287 28.69 14.45 -11.79
CA THR A 287 27.51 13.59 -11.91
C THR A 287 27.78 12.47 -12.93
N GLU A 288 27.02 11.39 -12.87
CA GLU A 288 27.15 10.32 -13.88
C GLU A 288 26.89 10.82 -15.30
N PHE A 289 26.00 11.82 -15.47
CA PHE A 289 25.70 12.43 -16.75
C PHE A 289 26.87 13.28 -17.27
N GLU A 290 27.59 14.01 -16.39
CA GLU A 290 28.81 14.74 -16.77
C GLU A 290 29.92 13.79 -17.19
N ARG A 291 30.04 12.61 -16.51
CA ARG A 291 31.13 11.65 -16.75
C ARG A 291 30.84 10.68 -17.90
N MET A 292 29.59 10.22 -18.05
CA MET A 292 29.21 9.15 -18.96
C MET A 292 28.31 9.60 -20.11
N GLY A 293 27.67 10.79 -20.01
CA GLY A 293 26.75 11.27 -21.04
C GLY A 293 25.66 10.24 -21.36
N GLU A 294 25.38 10.02 -22.63
CA GLU A 294 24.39 9.05 -23.12
C GLU A 294 24.72 7.59 -22.80
N ALA A 295 25.96 7.28 -22.39
CA ALA A 295 26.37 5.92 -22.06
C ALA A 295 25.88 5.44 -20.69
N TRP A 296 25.33 6.32 -19.85
CA TRP A 296 25.05 6.02 -18.44
C TRP A 296 24.18 4.75 -18.24
N GLN A 297 23.13 4.56 -19.07
CA GLN A 297 22.30 3.36 -19.01
C GLN A 297 23.09 2.10 -19.36
N ALA A 298 23.86 2.13 -20.45
CA ALA A 298 24.66 0.98 -20.87
C ALA A 298 25.71 0.57 -19.81
N MET A 299 26.32 1.55 -19.15
CA MET A 299 27.28 1.32 -18.07
C MET A 299 26.58 0.81 -16.81
N SER A 300 25.39 1.31 -16.50
CA SER A 300 24.57 0.77 -15.41
C SER A 300 24.20 -0.69 -15.64
N ILE A 301 23.79 -1.08 -16.86
CA ILE A 301 23.50 -2.49 -17.19
C ILE A 301 24.69 -3.40 -16.83
N LEU A 302 25.93 -3.00 -17.13
CA LEU A 302 27.10 -3.78 -16.77
C LEU A 302 27.26 -3.89 -15.25
N CYS A 303 27.03 -2.80 -14.49
CA CYS A 303 27.08 -2.82 -13.02
C CYS A 303 26.06 -3.81 -12.42
N TRP A 304 24.90 -3.97 -13.05
CA TRP A 304 23.80 -4.79 -12.53
C TRP A 304 23.85 -6.25 -12.95
N THR A 305 24.53 -6.57 -14.05
CA THR A 305 24.40 -7.89 -14.70
C THR A 305 25.68 -8.74 -14.69
N LEU A 306 26.85 -8.16 -14.40
CA LEU A 306 28.09 -8.93 -14.31
C LEU A 306 28.08 -9.93 -13.14
N PRO A 307 28.81 -11.05 -13.22
CA PRO A 307 28.88 -12.01 -12.13
C PRO A 307 29.54 -11.39 -10.88
N ASN A 308 29.14 -11.84 -9.71
CA ASN A 308 29.64 -11.35 -8.42
C ASN A 308 29.40 -9.84 -8.16
N SER A 309 28.59 -9.16 -8.97
CA SER A 309 28.23 -7.74 -8.75
C SER A 309 27.12 -7.57 -7.73
N LEU A 310 27.25 -6.53 -6.90
CA LEU A 310 26.19 -5.93 -6.10
C LEU A 310 26.00 -4.49 -6.59
N PRO A 311 24.84 -4.14 -7.14
CA PRO A 311 24.61 -2.80 -7.67
C PRO A 311 24.33 -1.80 -6.56
N LEU A 312 24.80 -0.56 -6.77
CA LEU A 312 24.55 0.59 -5.92
C LEU A 312 23.73 1.64 -6.68
N ILE A 313 22.79 2.23 -5.99
CA ILE A 313 22.11 3.49 -6.37
C ILE A 313 22.53 4.54 -5.33
N TYR A 314 23.06 5.66 -5.77
CA TYR A 314 23.35 6.80 -4.90
C TYR A 314 22.18 7.79 -4.87
N THR A 315 21.98 8.43 -3.73
CA THR A 315 20.95 9.46 -3.49
C THR A 315 20.77 10.38 -4.69
N GLY A 316 19.57 10.35 -5.29
CA GLY A 316 19.16 11.21 -6.38
C GLY A 316 19.41 10.67 -7.80
N GLN A 317 20.12 9.56 -8.00
CA GLN A 317 20.30 8.97 -9.34
C GLN A 317 18.94 8.65 -9.98
N GLU A 318 18.01 8.06 -9.22
CA GLU A 318 16.65 7.75 -9.67
C GLU A 318 15.79 8.99 -9.92
N ALA A 319 16.21 10.15 -9.42
CA ALA A 319 15.60 11.45 -9.71
C ALA A 319 16.29 12.21 -10.85
N GLY A 320 17.31 11.62 -11.48
CA GLY A 320 18.08 12.27 -12.52
C GLY A 320 18.95 13.41 -12.01
N LEU A 321 19.59 13.24 -10.85
CA LEU A 321 20.43 14.24 -10.19
C LEU A 321 21.50 14.78 -11.15
N SER A 322 21.32 16.00 -11.65
CA SER A 322 22.18 16.64 -12.64
C SER A 322 23.14 17.69 -12.07
N TRP A 323 23.29 17.76 -10.75
CA TRP A 323 24.23 18.64 -10.07
C TRP A 323 25.07 17.88 -9.07
N ARG A 324 26.26 18.44 -8.74
CA ARG A 324 27.19 17.91 -7.75
C ARG A 324 26.79 18.39 -6.38
N PHE A 325 26.52 17.50 -5.45
CA PHE A 325 26.27 17.88 -4.06
C PHE A 325 27.49 18.54 -3.44
N LYS A 326 27.26 19.59 -2.68
CA LYS A 326 28.28 20.25 -1.86
C LYS A 326 28.56 19.39 -0.64
N PHE A 327 29.73 18.79 -0.62
CA PHE A 327 30.12 17.82 0.38
C PHE A 327 30.04 18.35 1.82
N PHE A 328 30.36 19.63 2.05
CA PHE A 328 30.46 20.25 3.36
C PHE A 328 29.28 21.15 3.72
N GLU A 329 28.26 21.20 2.90
CA GLU A 329 27.12 22.09 3.02
C GLU A 329 25.82 21.33 2.78
N LYS A 330 24.67 21.91 3.15
CA LYS A 330 23.35 21.48 2.69
C LYS A 330 23.14 22.02 1.27
N ASP A 331 22.63 21.19 0.41
CA ASP A 331 22.26 21.54 -0.96
C ASP A 331 20.74 21.38 -1.18
N GLU A 332 20.26 21.66 -2.36
CA GLU A 332 18.90 21.36 -2.77
C GLU A 332 18.70 19.84 -2.82
N ALA A 333 17.63 19.38 -2.20
CA ALA A 333 17.30 17.96 -2.22
C ALA A 333 16.81 17.52 -3.62
N PRO A 334 17.02 16.27 -4.04
CA PRO A 334 16.47 15.74 -5.27
C PRO A 334 14.94 15.86 -5.32
N HIS A 335 14.41 16.10 -6.51
CA HIS A 335 12.97 16.12 -6.74
C HIS A 335 12.49 14.71 -7.07
N TRP A 336 11.94 14.05 -6.07
CA TRP A 336 11.42 12.68 -6.21
C TRP A 336 10.19 12.66 -7.12
N GLY A 337 10.09 11.66 -8.00
CA GLY A 337 8.96 11.50 -8.91
C GLY A 337 9.11 10.26 -9.80
N ASN A 338 8.08 9.99 -10.61
CA ASN A 338 8.04 8.87 -11.55
C ASN A 338 8.52 9.32 -12.96
N GLY A 339 9.78 9.72 -13.07
CA GLY A 339 10.39 10.06 -14.36
C GLY A 339 11.17 8.90 -14.97
N GLU A 340 11.72 9.11 -16.18
CA GLU A 340 12.47 8.08 -16.93
C GLU A 340 13.62 7.43 -16.13
N TYR A 341 14.25 8.17 -15.23
CA TYR A 341 15.33 7.65 -14.36
C TYR A 341 14.80 6.70 -13.31
N ALA A 342 13.72 7.08 -12.63
CA ALA A 342 13.06 6.20 -11.64
C ALA A 342 12.56 4.92 -12.31
N GLU A 343 11.94 5.01 -13.48
CA GLU A 343 11.48 3.86 -14.27
C GLU A 343 12.65 2.96 -14.68
N PHE A 344 13.78 3.52 -15.11
CA PHE A 344 14.95 2.74 -15.47
C PHE A 344 15.52 1.96 -14.27
N TYR A 345 15.71 2.61 -13.14
CA TYR A 345 16.22 1.91 -11.94
C TYR A 345 15.20 0.89 -11.39
N ARG A 346 13.90 1.20 -11.44
CA ARG A 346 12.83 0.24 -11.10
C ARG A 346 12.88 -0.99 -12.04
N TYR A 347 13.04 -0.77 -13.32
CA TYR A 347 13.24 -1.86 -14.28
C TYR A 347 14.45 -2.72 -13.92
N LEU A 348 15.61 -2.13 -13.60
CA LEU A 348 16.81 -2.87 -13.21
C LEU A 348 16.60 -3.68 -11.92
N CYS A 349 15.96 -3.09 -10.91
CA CYS A 349 15.60 -3.81 -9.68
C CYS A 349 14.67 -5.00 -10.00
N ALA A 350 13.64 -4.77 -10.81
CA ALA A 350 12.70 -5.82 -11.21
C ALA A 350 13.40 -6.95 -11.99
N GLN A 351 14.31 -6.63 -12.90
CA GLN A 351 15.12 -7.64 -13.60
C GLN A 351 15.96 -8.45 -12.62
N ARG A 352 16.63 -7.80 -11.68
CA ARG A 352 17.48 -8.48 -10.71
C ARG A 352 16.69 -9.40 -9.79
N HIS A 353 15.56 -8.96 -9.28
CA HIS A 353 14.71 -9.76 -8.37
C HIS A 353 13.94 -10.85 -9.14
N GLY A 354 13.49 -10.56 -10.36
CA GLY A 354 12.76 -11.50 -11.20
C GLY A 354 13.60 -12.67 -11.72
N HIS A 355 14.91 -12.44 -11.92
CA HIS A 355 15.81 -13.39 -12.55
C HIS A 355 16.92 -13.89 -11.63
N PRO A 356 16.81 -15.10 -11.05
CA PRO A 356 17.94 -15.74 -10.34
C PRO A 356 19.21 -15.80 -11.17
N ALA A 357 19.10 -15.83 -12.49
CA ALA A 357 20.25 -15.73 -13.39
C ALA A 357 21.04 -14.43 -13.24
N LEU A 358 20.48 -13.37 -12.63
CA LEU A 358 21.17 -12.12 -12.35
C LEU A 358 21.72 -12.00 -10.92
N ASP A 359 21.49 -13.01 -10.07
CA ASP A 359 22.13 -13.06 -8.75
C ASP A 359 23.66 -13.00 -8.88
N ALA A 360 24.33 -12.46 -7.87
CA ALA A 360 25.78 -12.33 -7.88
C ALA A 360 26.50 -13.66 -8.15
N ASP A 361 26.02 -14.76 -7.55
CA ASP A 361 26.61 -16.12 -7.68
C ASP A 361 26.13 -16.92 -8.90
N ALA A 362 25.32 -16.32 -9.79
CA ALA A 362 24.84 -17.00 -11.00
C ALA A 362 25.99 -17.27 -12.00
N GLY A 363 25.84 -18.36 -12.77
CA GLY A 363 26.78 -18.71 -13.82
C GLY A 363 26.90 -17.62 -14.89
N PHE A 364 28.08 -17.59 -15.54
CA PHE A 364 28.40 -16.62 -16.58
C PHE A 364 29.02 -17.32 -17.80
N GLU A 365 28.58 -16.97 -19.00
CA GLU A 365 29.14 -17.42 -20.26
C GLU A 365 29.24 -16.25 -21.23
N LEU A 366 30.46 -15.90 -21.61
CA LEU A 366 30.73 -14.88 -22.61
C LEU A 366 30.41 -15.44 -24.02
N LEU A 367 29.70 -14.65 -24.82
CA LEU A 367 29.37 -14.97 -26.20
C LEU A 367 30.24 -14.21 -27.21
N GLU A 368 30.38 -14.76 -28.40
CA GLU A 368 30.96 -14.01 -29.53
C GLU A 368 30.09 -12.79 -29.86
N SER A 369 30.69 -11.63 -30.05
CA SER A 369 30.03 -10.37 -30.41
C SER A 369 30.97 -9.46 -31.17
N GLY A 370 30.45 -8.41 -31.81
CA GLY A 370 31.21 -7.41 -32.53
C GLY A 370 32.25 -6.69 -31.66
N ASP A 371 33.18 -5.95 -32.31
CA ASP A 371 34.28 -5.27 -31.61
C ASP A 371 33.82 -4.22 -30.59
N ASP A 372 32.66 -3.63 -30.80
CA ASP A 372 32.07 -2.59 -29.95
C ASP A 372 30.87 -3.09 -29.12
N GLU A 373 30.73 -4.41 -28.97
CA GLU A 373 29.63 -5.04 -28.22
C GLU A 373 30.18 -6.10 -27.26
N ILE A 374 29.62 -6.16 -26.06
CA ILE A 374 29.76 -7.31 -25.17
C ILE A 374 28.41 -8.05 -25.09
N ARG A 375 28.47 -9.37 -25.21
CA ARG A 375 27.29 -10.26 -25.04
C ARG A 375 27.67 -11.42 -24.15
N PHE A 376 26.78 -11.73 -23.22
CA PHE A 376 26.95 -12.86 -22.30
C PHE A 376 25.63 -13.40 -21.82
N ILE A 377 25.66 -14.66 -21.36
CA ILE A 377 24.52 -15.32 -20.73
C ILE A 377 24.82 -15.52 -19.26
N ARG A 378 23.81 -15.23 -18.43
CA ARG A 378 23.77 -15.59 -17.01
C ARG A 378 22.81 -16.76 -16.82
N ARG A 379 23.13 -17.70 -15.89
CA ARG A 379 22.30 -18.87 -15.63
C ARG A 379 22.29 -19.24 -14.16
N LYS A 380 21.08 -19.45 -13.59
CA LYS A 380 20.90 -20.01 -12.25
C LYS A 380 19.49 -20.62 -12.11
N ALA A 381 19.39 -21.80 -11.45
CA ALA A 381 18.12 -22.42 -11.08
C ALA A 381 17.13 -22.65 -12.26
N GLY A 382 17.68 -22.86 -13.48
CA GLY A 382 16.84 -23.07 -14.68
C GLY A 382 16.37 -21.78 -15.36
N ASP A 383 16.79 -20.65 -14.86
CA ASP A 383 16.62 -19.33 -15.49
C ASP A 383 17.85 -18.98 -16.32
N GLU A 384 17.62 -18.36 -17.48
CA GLU A 384 18.66 -17.93 -18.41
C GLU A 384 18.37 -16.51 -18.89
N VAL A 385 19.33 -15.62 -18.72
CA VAL A 385 19.25 -14.23 -19.17
C VAL A 385 20.38 -13.93 -20.13
N LEU A 386 20.04 -13.43 -21.31
CA LEU A 386 20.97 -12.91 -22.31
C LEU A 386 21.11 -11.39 -22.10
N VAL A 387 22.33 -10.95 -21.95
CA VAL A 387 22.68 -9.51 -21.84
C VAL A 387 23.51 -9.12 -23.07
N SER A 388 23.16 -7.99 -23.69
CA SER A 388 23.92 -7.36 -24.78
C SER A 388 24.09 -5.87 -24.47
N VAL A 389 25.31 -5.36 -24.58
CA VAL A 389 25.64 -3.96 -24.33
C VAL A 389 26.56 -3.43 -25.41
N GLN A 390 26.16 -2.34 -26.09
CA GLN A 390 27.02 -1.60 -26.99
C GLN A 390 27.97 -0.71 -26.19
N LEU A 391 29.25 -0.75 -26.52
CA LEU A 391 30.33 -0.03 -25.86
C LEU A 391 30.71 1.28 -26.56
N LYS A 392 29.92 1.66 -27.57
CA LYS A 392 30.00 2.91 -28.32
C LYS A 392 28.64 3.36 -28.79
N ALA A 393 28.50 4.64 -29.09
CA ALA A 393 27.27 5.19 -29.67
C ALA A 393 26.90 4.53 -31.00
N PRO A 394 25.61 4.23 -31.24
CA PRO A 394 24.49 4.47 -30.32
C PRO A 394 24.51 3.45 -29.15
N TRP A 395 24.42 3.96 -27.95
CA TRP A 395 24.46 3.20 -26.71
C TRP A 395 23.20 2.35 -26.54
N LYS A 396 23.23 1.15 -27.12
CA LYS A 396 22.12 0.20 -27.03
C LYS A 396 22.44 -0.89 -26.04
N TRP A 397 21.42 -1.35 -25.35
CA TRP A 397 21.51 -2.49 -24.43
C TRP A 397 20.23 -3.31 -24.48
N SER A 398 20.32 -4.55 -24.05
CA SER A 398 19.15 -5.42 -23.79
C SER A 398 19.48 -6.42 -22.69
N ILE A 399 18.49 -6.65 -21.85
CA ILE A 399 18.40 -7.81 -20.96
C ILE A 399 17.18 -8.57 -21.46
N SER A 400 17.30 -9.86 -21.75
CA SER A 400 16.20 -10.65 -22.29
C SER A 400 16.19 -12.08 -21.75
N SER A 401 15.01 -12.58 -21.43
CA SER A 401 14.76 -13.94 -20.96
C SER A 401 13.49 -14.49 -21.57
N GLU A 402 13.34 -15.84 -21.60
CA GLU A 402 12.01 -16.41 -21.89
C GLU A 402 10.99 -16.06 -20.79
N ALA A 403 11.44 -15.66 -19.59
CA ALA A 403 10.57 -15.20 -18.51
C ALA A 403 9.93 -13.83 -18.80
N ASP A 404 10.58 -12.97 -19.60
CA ASP A 404 10.03 -11.68 -20.05
C ASP A 404 8.74 -11.81 -20.87
N ARG A 405 8.44 -13.04 -21.30
CA ARG A 405 7.17 -13.38 -21.91
C ARG A 405 5.98 -13.16 -20.99
N ILE A 406 6.19 -13.29 -19.68
CA ILE A 406 5.13 -13.12 -18.69
C ILE A 406 4.95 -11.62 -18.42
N GLU A 407 3.76 -11.14 -18.77
CA GLU A 407 3.34 -9.76 -18.51
C GLU A 407 2.68 -9.62 -17.14
N ARG A 408 1.86 -10.60 -16.76
CA ARG A 408 1.09 -10.59 -15.52
C ARG A 408 0.90 -11.99 -14.94
N VAL A 409 0.84 -12.05 -13.61
CA VAL A 409 0.34 -13.19 -12.85
C VAL A 409 -0.60 -12.66 -11.77
N GLU A 410 -1.85 -13.09 -11.82
CA GLU A 410 -2.86 -12.64 -10.87
C GLU A 410 -3.60 -13.82 -10.24
N PRO A 411 -3.77 -13.81 -8.91
CA PRO A 411 -3.23 -12.86 -7.92
C PRO A 411 -1.70 -12.92 -7.84
N MET A 412 -1.08 -11.78 -7.48
CA MET A 412 0.38 -11.63 -7.44
C MET A 412 1.07 -12.45 -6.35
N CYS A 413 0.35 -12.75 -5.27
CA CYS A 413 0.77 -13.59 -4.15
C CYS A 413 -0.46 -14.27 -3.56
N TRP A 414 -0.24 -15.22 -2.65
CA TRP A 414 -1.32 -15.87 -1.92
C TRP A 414 -0.88 -16.21 -0.49
N TRP A 415 -1.76 -16.78 0.34
CA TRP A 415 -1.47 -17.12 1.73
C TRP A 415 -1.61 -18.61 2.00
N THR A 416 -0.87 -19.09 2.99
CA THR A 416 -1.05 -20.43 3.53
C THR A 416 -2.36 -20.50 4.33
N GLY A 417 -3.01 -21.67 4.35
CA GLY A 417 -4.18 -21.90 5.20
C GLY A 417 -5.50 -21.32 4.71
N MET A 418 -5.55 -20.82 3.47
CA MET A 418 -6.79 -20.36 2.84
C MET A 418 -7.69 -21.51 2.44
N LYS A 419 -9.01 -21.32 2.54
CA LYS A 419 -10.03 -22.25 2.03
C LYS A 419 -10.34 -22.00 0.57
N THR A 420 -10.27 -20.74 0.15
CA THR A 420 -10.56 -20.29 -1.21
C THR A 420 -9.58 -20.93 -2.20
N PRO A 421 -10.06 -21.64 -3.23
CA PRO A 421 -9.21 -22.23 -4.28
C PRO A 421 -8.40 -21.16 -5.00
N LEU A 422 -7.14 -21.45 -5.28
CA LEU A 422 -6.26 -20.56 -6.05
C LEU A 422 -6.19 -20.99 -7.51
N GLN A 423 -6.51 -20.08 -8.42
CA GLN A 423 -6.32 -20.21 -9.86
C GLN A 423 -5.56 -18.97 -10.36
N LEU A 424 -4.31 -19.15 -10.80
CA LEU A 424 -3.52 -18.05 -11.35
C LEU A 424 -3.97 -17.76 -12.79
N LEU A 425 -4.29 -16.51 -13.07
CA LEU A 425 -4.35 -15.97 -14.40
C LEU A 425 -2.93 -15.56 -14.80
N VAL A 426 -2.36 -16.22 -15.79
CA VAL A 426 -1.03 -15.90 -16.34
C VAL A 426 -1.21 -15.32 -17.73
N LYS A 427 -0.79 -14.06 -17.94
CA LYS A 427 -0.78 -13.39 -19.24
C LYS A 427 0.64 -13.28 -19.76
N GLY A 428 0.84 -13.55 -21.04
CA GLY A 428 2.11 -13.38 -21.72
C GLY A 428 2.08 -13.94 -23.12
N GLU A 429 2.96 -13.49 -24.02
CA GLU A 429 2.95 -13.87 -25.43
C GLU A 429 3.02 -15.39 -25.64
N GLY A 430 1.92 -15.97 -26.12
CA GLY A 430 1.78 -17.39 -26.44
C GLY A 430 1.95 -18.33 -25.24
N ILE A 431 1.70 -17.86 -24.01
CA ILE A 431 1.86 -18.63 -22.77
C ILE A 431 0.87 -19.80 -22.68
N GLY A 432 -0.29 -19.69 -23.31
CA GLY A 432 -1.30 -20.76 -23.36
C GLY A 432 -0.81 -22.09 -23.96
N GLU A 433 0.32 -22.08 -24.62
CA GLU A 433 0.96 -23.28 -25.20
C GLU A 433 1.98 -23.93 -24.26
N TRP A 434 2.21 -23.37 -23.05
CA TRP A 434 3.19 -23.86 -22.09
C TRP A 434 2.53 -24.70 -21.00
N ASN A 435 3.30 -25.60 -20.41
CA ASN A 435 2.90 -26.32 -19.21
C ASN A 435 3.48 -25.63 -18.01
N ALA A 436 2.71 -25.55 -16.91
CA ALA A 436 3.15 -24.94 -15.66
C ALA A 436 3.27 -26.01 -14.55
N CYS A 437 4.27 -25.86 -13.66
CA CYS A 437 4.40 -26.68 -12.46
C CYS A 437 5.24 -26.00 -11.40
N PHE A 438 5.04 -26.33 -10.13
CA PHE A 438 5.99 -26.03 -9.05
C PHE A 438 6.93 -27.23 -8.90
N LYS A 439 8.26 -27.01 -9.02
CA LYS A 439 9.27 -28.06 -8.82
C LYS A 439 9.81 -27.99 -7.40
N ASP A 440 10.00 -29.16 -6.79
CA ASP A 440 10.57 -29.30 -5.44
C ASP A 440 9.84 -28.51 -4.34
N ALA A 441 8.60 -28.12 -4.62
CA ALA A 441 7.75 -27.32 -3.74
C ALA A 441 6.97 -28.22 -2.78
N LYS A 442 7.37 -28.28 -1.51
CA LYS A 442 6.65 -29.07 -0.51
C LYS A 442 5.30 -28.42 -0.19
N GLY A 443 4.23 -29.16 -0.50
CA GLY A 443 2.87 -28.70 -0.18
C GLY A 443 2.25 -27.71 -1.17
N VAL A 444 2.92 -27.37 -2.25
CA VAL A 444 2.38 -26.49 -3.31
C VAL A 444 2.50 -27.21 -4.64
N ARG A 445 1.39 -27.37 -5.38
CA ARG A 445 1.40 -28.06 -6.66
C ARG A 445 0.38 -27.51 -7.64
N VAL A 446 0.69 -27.54 -8.92
CA VAL A 446 -0.28 -27.32 -10.00
C VAL A 446 -1.12 -28.57 -10.14
N THR A 447 -2.43 -28.41 -10.11
CA THR A 447 -3.41 -29.51 -10.28
C THR A 447 -4.04 -29.52 -11.67
N GLY A 448 -4.07 -28.38 -12.35
CA GLY A 448 -4.61 -28.23 -13.69
C GLY A 448 -4.07 -27.00 -14.38
N THR A 449 -4.09 -27.02 -15.71
CA THR A 449 -3.83 -25.84 -16.55
C THR A 449 -4.91 -25.76 -17.61
N HIS A 450 -5.45 -24.57 -17.84
CA HIS A 450 -6.54 -24.34 -18.79
C HIS A 450 -6.14 -23.26 -19.79
N LYS A 451 -6.26 -23.57 -21.05
CA LYS A 451 -6.04 -22.62 -22.14
C LYS A 451 -7.25 -21.74 -22.30
N ALA A 452 -7.03 -20.48 -22.52
CA ALA A 452 -8.06 -19.55 -22.93
C ALA A 452 -8.32 -19.57 -24.45
N ASP A 453 -9.27 -18.80 -24.94
CA ASP A 453 -9.47 -18.57 -26.36
C ASP A 453 -8.29 -17.80 -26.96
N SER A 454 -7.77 -16.81 -26.22
CA SER A 454 -6.52 -16.16 -26.58
C SER A 454 -5.31 -17.04 -26.23
N PRO A 455 -4.34 -17.20 -27.13
CA PRO A 455 -3.11 -17.94 -26.85
C PRO A 455 -2.21 -17.28 -25.81
N ASN A 456 -2.49 -16.04 -25.44
CA ASN A 456 -1.69 -15.24 -24.52
C ASN A 456 -2.09 -15.41 -23.05
N TYR A 457 -3.01 -16.34 -22.76
CA TYR A 457 -3.45 -16.63 -21.41
C TYR A 457 -3.32 -18.10 -21.06
N LEU A 458 -2.96 -18.34 -19.80
CA LEU A 458 -2.97 -19.67 -19.18
C LEU A 458 -3.56 -19.53 -17.78
N PHE A 459 -4.62 -20.30 -17.49
CA PHE A 459 -5.15 -20.42 -16.14
C PHE A 459 -4.52 -21.64 -15.46
N VAL A 460 -4.02 -21.47 -14.23
CA VAL A 460 -3.25 -22.48 -13.50
C VAL A 460 -3.88 -22.73 -12.15
N ASP A 461 -4.49 -23.91 -11.97
CA ASP A 461 -5.04 -24.32 -10.68
C ASP A 461 -3.91 -24.74 -9.75
N VAL A 462 -3.87 -24.15 -8.57
CA VAL A 462 -2.85 -24.38 -7.55
C VAL A 462 -3.47 -24.95 -6.28
N GLU A 463 -2.97 -26.10 -5.86
CA GLU A 463 -3.30 -26.66 -4.55
C GLU A 463 -2.19 -26.31 -3.54
N ILE A 464 -2.60 -25.73 -2.41
CA ILE A 464 -1.75 -25.40 -1.27
C ILE A 464 -2.18 -26.29 -0.10
N ALA A 465 -1.32 -27.23 0.28
CA ALA A 465 -1.62 -28.14 1.40
C ALA A 465 -1.57 -27.39 2.74
N ALA A 466 -2.33 -27.84 3.73
CA ALA A 466 -2.38 -27.26 5.07
C ALA A 466 -1.02 -27.15 5.79
N GLY A 467 -0.01 -27.91 5.36
CA GLY A 467 1.35 -27.87 5.90
C GLY A 467 2.35 -27.13 5.04
N ALA A 468 1.90 -26.43 3.98
CA ALA A 468 2.77 -25.61 3.16
C ALA A 468 3.35 -24.48 4.00
N GLN A 469 4.62 -24.14 3.75
CA GLN A 469 5.30 -23.09 4.48
C GLN A 469 5.25 -21.79 3.66
N PRO A 470 5.19 -20.61 4.29
CA PRO A 470 5.34 -19.36 3.57
C PRO A 470 6.75 -19.25 2.97
N GLY A 471 6.88 -18.53 1.86
CA GLY A 471 8.15 -18.31 1.16
C GLY A 471 7.97 -18.16 -0.34
N THR A 472 9.06 -17.89 -1.04
CA THR A 472 9.08 -17.73 -2.50
C THR A 472 9.21 -19.09 -3.17
N TYR A 473 8.22 -19.47 -3.94
CA TYR A 473 8.18 -20.68 -4.75
C TYR A 473 8.50 -20.33 -6.21
N ARG A 474 9.05 -21.31 -6.97
CA ARG A 474 9.32 -21.10 -8.39
C ARG A 474 8.24 -21.77 -9.21
N LEU A 475 7.43 -20.97 -9.93
CA LEU A 475 6.49 -21.47 -10.94
C LEU A 475 7.26 -21.67 -12.25
N HIS A 476 7.41 -22.92 -12.66
CA HIS A 476 8.15 -23.32 -13.86
C HIS A 476 7.21 -23.49 -15.04
N PHE A 477 7.63 -22.93 -16.16
CA PHE A 477 6.97 -23.12 -17.46
C PHE A 477 7.84 -23.94 -18.38
N SER A 478 7.24 -24.82 -19.19
CA SER A 478 7.96 -25.65 -20.15
C SER A 478 7.18 -25.87 -21.43
N LYS A 479 7.90 -25.83 -22.58
CA LYS A 479 7.36 -26.11 -23.92
C LYS A 479 8.45 -26.77 -24.78
N GLY A 480 8.35 -28.09 -24.99
CA GLY A 480 9.40 -28.86 -25.63
C GLY A 480 10.70 -28.81 -24.78
N GLU A 481 11.80 -28.37 -25.39
CA GLU A 481 13.10 -28.24 -24.73
C GLU A 481 13.27 -26.88 -24.00
N LYS A 482 12.39 -25.93 -24.26
CA LYS A 482 12.42 -24.62 -23.61
C LYS A 482 11.78 -24.68 -22.23
N SER A 483 12.40 -24.00 -21.28
CA SER A 483 11.84 -23.81 -19.95
C SER A 483 12.34 -22.50 -19.32
N PHE A 484 11.51 -21.90 -18.48
CA PHE A 484 11.86 -20.79 -17.62
C PHE A 484 11.06 -20.88 -16.33
N SER A 485 11.33 -20.01 -15.37
CA SER A 485 10.55 -19.96 -14.14
C SER A 485 10.47 -18.54 -13.61
N ILE A 486 9.37 -18.24 -12.94
CA ILE A 486 9.14 -16.97 -12.24
C ILE A 486 8.97 -17.20 -10.74
N PRO A 487 9.29 -16.23 -9.88
CA PRO A 487 8.96 -16.31 -8.46
C PRO A 487 7.44 -16.19 -8.27
N TYR A 488 6.92 -16.86 -7.24
CA TYR A 488 5.56 -16.69 -6.75
C TYR A 488 5.58 -16.74 -5.23
N GLU A 489 5.06 -15.72 -4.57
CA GLU A 489 5.11 -15.61 -3.13
C GLU A 489 3.90 -16.27 -2.46
N LEU A 490 4.17 -17.08 -1.45
CA LEU A 490 3.19 -17.61 -0.53
C LEU A 490 3.44 -16.99 0.85
N LEU A 491 2.54 -16.16 1.30
CA LEU A 491 2.63 -15.42 2.55
C LEU A 491 2.09 -16.25 3.72
N GLU A 492 2.48 -15.91 4.92
CA GLU A 492 1.86 -16.41 6.13
C GLU A 492 0.54 -15.69 6.37
N ARG A 493 -0.56 -16.46 6.57
CA ARG A 493 -1.83 -15.86 6.92
C ARG A 493 -1.78 -15.35 8.36
N ARG A 494 -2.24 -14.12 8.59
CA ARG A 494 -2.32 -13.52 9.91
C ARG A 494 -3.21 -14.38 10.83
N GLU A 495 -2.75 -14.65 12.04
CA GLU A 495 -3.54 -15.35 13.06
C GLU A 495 -4.83 -14.57 13.37
N GLY A 496 -5.96 -15.26 13.41
CA GLY A 496 -7.29 -14.66 13.64
C GLY A 496 -7.87 -13.90 12.44
N SER A 497 -7.23 -13.94 11.27
CA SER A 497 -7.73 -13.26 10.08
C SER A 497 -9.13 -13.75 9.65
N ALA A 498 -9.43 -15.03 9.83
CA ALA A 498 -10.73 -15.59 9.48
C ALA A 498 -11.87 -15.15 10.43
N GLU A 499 -11.52 -14.74 11.65
CA GLU A 499 -12.44 -14.34 12.71
C GLU A 499 -12.59 -12.81 12.82
N ARG A 500 -12.15 -12.06 11.80
CA ARG A 500 -12.23 -10.60 11.78
C ARG A 500 -13.66 -10.11 11.98
N LYS A 501 -13.81 -9.03 12.73
CA LYS A 501 -15.10 -8.40 12.97
C LYS A 501 -15.30 -7.26 11.99
N SER A 502 -16.40 -7.32 11.26
CA SER A 502 -16.78 -6.34 10.27
C SER A 502 -17.60 -5.19 10.88
N PHE A 503 -18.10 -4.31 10.02
CA PHE A 503 -18.95 -3.22 10.42
C PHE A 503 -20.38 -3.69 10.74
N SER A 504 -21.08 -2.96 11.60
CA SER A 504 -22.38 -3.30 12.14
C SER A 504 -23.21 -2.07 12.51
N SER A 505 -24.40 -2.28 13.06
CA SER A 505 -25.24 -1.20 13.60
C SER A 505 -24.60 -0.36 14.72
N ALA A 506 -23.50 -0.81 15.30
CA ALA A 506 -22.75 -0.04 16.28
C ALA A 506 -21.87 1.06 15.64
N ASP A 507 -21.59 0.91 14.36
CA ASP A 507 -20.66 1.80 13.65
C ASP A 507 -21.34 3.06 13.10
N LEU A 508 -20.54 4.09 12.86
CA LEU A 508 -20.84 5.22 11.99
C LEU A 508 -19.91 5.12 10.78
N MET A 509 -20.48 4.92 9.61
CA MET A 509 -19.75 4.87 8.35
C MET A 509 -19.65 6.26 7.73
N TYR A 510 -18.45 6.69 7.39
CA TYR A 510 -18.17 7.97 6.73
C TYR A 510 -17.74 7.71 5.29
N LEU A 511 -18.57 8.12 4.33
CA LEU A 511 -18.31 7.98 2.91
C LEU A 511 -17.39 9.09 2.44
N ILE A 512 -16.22 8.73 1.96
CA ILE A 512 -15.23 9.63 1.38
C ILE A 512 -15.16 9.43 -0.13
N MET A 513 -15.17 10.53 -0.89
CA MET A 513 -14.70 10.56 -2.26
C MET A 513 -13.25 11.06 -2.24
N PRO A 514 -12.25 10.18 -2.41
CA PRO A 514 -10.84 10.51 -2.17
C PRO A 514 -10.37 11.73 -2.94
N ASP A 515 -10.64 11.78 -4.25
CA ASP A 515 -10.27 12.91 -5.12
C ASP A 515 -10.77 14.29 -4.64
N ARG A 516 -11.88 14.32 -3.89
CA ARG A 516 -12.55 15.53 -3.42
C ARG A 516 -12.34 15.81 -1.93
N PHE A 517 -11.62 14.95 -1.22
CA PHE A 517 -11.46 15.08 0.21
C PHE A 517 -10.27 15.98 0.56
N VAL A 518 -9.08 15.47 0.64
CA VAL A 518 -7.88 16.26 0.96
C VAL A 518 -6.73 15.79 0.07
N ASN A 519 -6.00 16.73 -0.52
CA ASN A 519 -4.76 16.46 -1.22
C ASN A 519 -3.59 16.48 -0.23
N GLY A 520 -3.05 15.31 0.11
CA GLY A 520 -1.92 15.16 1.01
C GLY A 520 -0.57 15.10 0.30
N ASN A 521 -0.58 14.68 -0.97
CA ASN A 521 0.62 14.56 -1.79
C ASN A 521 0.41 15.16 -3.20
N PRO A 522 0.66 16.45 -3.39
CA PRO A 522 0.45 17.09 -4.69
C PRO A 522 1.38 16.59 -5.81
N TYR A 523 2.35 15.74 -5.50
CA TYR A 523 3.26 15.17 -6.50
C TYR A 523 2.66 13.99 -7.26
N ASN A 524 1.62 13.34 -6.72
CA ASN A 524 0.92 12.24 -7.38
C ASN A 524 -0.31 12.67 -8.20
N ASP A 525 -0.73 13.94 -8.15
CA ASP A 525 -1.90 14.46 -8.89
C ASP A 525 -1.89 14.08 -10.39
N ASN A 526 -0.69 13.89 -10.95
CA ASN A 526 -0.46 13.58 -12.36
C ASN A 526 0.53 12.42 -12.52
N SER A 527 0.04 11.26 -12.84
CA SER A 527 0.88 10.11 -13.18
C SER A 527 1.30 10.12 -14.66
N ALA A 528 2.49 9.61 -14.95
CA ALA A 528 2.97 9.44 -16.33
C ALA A 528 2.21 8.35 -17.08
N VAL A 529 1.71 7.33 -16.36
CA VAL A 529 1.05 6.16 -16.92
C VAL A 529 -0.47 6.34 -17.09
N THR A 530 -1.08 7.39 -16.53
CA THR A 530 -2.51 7.65 -16.64
C THR A 530 -2.82 8.79 -17.63
N THR A 531 -3.99 8.67 -18.29
CA THR A 531 -4.40 9.57 -19.36
C THR A 531 -4.90 10.91 -18.85
N GLU A 532 -5.92 10.88 -17.98
CA GLU A 532 -6.52 12.08 -17.42
C GLU A 532 -5.58 12.74 -16.41
N LYS A 533 -5.44 14.05 -16.53
CA LYS A 533 -4.60 14.88 -15.64
C LYS A 533 -5.47 15.71 -14.70
N ALA A 534 -4.91 16.16 -13.59
CA ALA A 534 -5.62 17.00 -12.64
C ALA A 534 -6.09 18.33 -13.24
N ASP A 535 -7.37 18.65 -13.03
CA ASP A 535 -7.99 19.94 -13.30
C ASP A 535 -9.00 20.28 -12.20
N PRO A 536 -8.54 20.82 -11.06
CA PRO A 536 -9.40 21.10 -9.90
C PRO A 536 -10.39 22.24 -10.14
N LYS A 537 -10.42 22.83 -11.34
CA LYS A 537 -11.41 23.84 -11.73
C LYS A 537 -12.60 23.24 -12.49
N ALA A 538 -12.41 22.07 -13.08
CA ALA A 538 -13.45 21.39 -13.83
C ALA A 538 -14.31 20.56 -12.87
N PHE A 539 -15.64 20.72 -12.93
CA PHE A 539 -16.56 19.95 -12.09
C PHE A 539 -16.40 18.43 -12.19
N PHE A 540 -16.03 17.96 -13.35
CA PHE A 540 -15.82 16.54 -13.64
C PHE A 540 -14.34 16.16 -13.78
N GLY A 541 -13.41 17.09 -13.53
CA GLY A 541 -11.97 16.82 -13.53
C GLY A 541 -11.50 16.22 -12.21
N ARG A 542 -10.27 15.72 -12.18
CA ARG A 542 -9.59 15.29 -10.96
C ARG A 542 -9.12 16.50 -10.17
N HIS A 543 -9.33 16.47 -8.85
CA HIS A 543 -8.95 17.56 -7.94
C HIS A 543 -7.70 17.25 -7.11
N GLY A 544 -7.24 15.99 -7.09
CA GLY A 544 -5.96 15.59 -6.50
C GLY A 544 -6.04 15.16 -5.03
N GLY A 545 -7.22 14.97 -4.46
CA GLY A 545 -7.31 14.32 -3.15
C GLY A 545 -6.84 12.87 -3.22
N ASP A 546 -6.22 12.35 -2.14
CA ASP A 546 -5.46 11.12 -2.16
C ASP A 546 -5.44 10.37 -0.80
N ILE A 547 -4.77 9.21 -0.76
CA ILE A 547 -4.59 8.38 0.43
C ILE A 547 -3.87 9.14 1.55
N ALA A 548 -2.82 9.90 1.23
CA ALA A 548 -2.08 10.69 2.20
C ALA A 548 -2.97 11.77 2.85
N GLY A 549 -3.86 12.38 2.04
CA GLY A 549 -4.86 13.33 2.53
C GLY A 549 -5.86 12.68 3.49
N ILE A 550 -6.32 11.46 3.19
CA ILE A 550 -7.22 10.71 4.09
C ILE A 550 -6.48 10.39 5.39
N SER A 551 -5.25 9.87 5.33
CA SER A 551 -4.43 9.56 6.51
C SER A 551 -4.25 10.78 7.42
N SER A 552 -4.04 11.96 6.84
CA SER A 552 -3.89 13.22 7.59
C SER A 552 -5.13 13.62 8.39
N GLN A 553 -6.30 13.07 8.06
CA GLN A 553 -7.59 13.40 8.66
C GLN A 553 -8.12 12.32 9.62
N LEU A 554 -7.41 11.22 9.86
CA LEU A 554 -7.89 10.15 10.74
C LEU A 554 -8.21 10.65 12.15
N GLY A 555 -7.37 11.51 12.73
CA GLY A 555 -7.65 12.13 14.03
C GLY A 555 -8.89 13.03 14.05
N TYR A 556 -9.20 13.75 12.95
CA TYR A 556 -10.44 14.50 12.79
C TYR A 556 -11.65 13.57 12.75
N LEU A 557 -11.57 12.46 12.00
CA LEU A 557 -12.67 11.49 11.87
C LEU A 557 -12.94 10.75 13.19
N GLU A 558 -11.89 10.36 13.91
CA GLU A 558 -12.01 9.78 15.25
C GLU A 558 -12.71 10.74 16.22
N ASP A 559 -12.27 12.00 16.26
CA ASP A 559 -12.85 13.06 17.11
C ASP A 559 -14.32 13.35 16.77
N LEU A 560 -14.67 13.22 15.48
CA LEU A 560 -16.05 13.37 14.99
C LEU A 560 -16.96 12.21 15.40
N GLY A 561 -16.42 11.07 15.77
CA GLY A 561 -17.15 9.88 16.18
C GLY A 561 -17.30 8.82 15.09
N VAL A 562 -16.56 8.94 13.98
CA VAL A 562 -16.48 7.93 12.90
C VAL A 562 -15.84 6.66 13.42
N THR A 563 -16.37 5.50 13.02
CA THR A 563 -15.82 4.17 13.33
C THR A 563 -15.64 3.29 12.11
N ALA A 564 -16.05 3.75 10.94
CA ALA A 564 -15.82 3.08 9.67
C ALA A 564 -15.68 4.11 8.55
N ILE A 565 -14.75 3.88 7.64
CA ILE A 565 -14.58 4.68 6.42
C ILE A 565 -14.96 3.81 5.23
N TRP A 566 -15.76 4.35 4.33
CA TRP A 566 -16.01 3.83 3.00
C TRP A 566 -15.48 4.85 1.99
N ASN A 567 -14.41 4.49 1.26
CA ASN A 567 -13.92 5.28 0.14
C ASN A 567 -14.61 4.85 -1.16
N THR A 568 -14.97 5.80 -2.05
CA THR A 568 -15.28 5.42 -3.44
C THR A 568 -14.05 4.73 -4.04
N PRO A 569 -14.18 3.94 -5.16
CA PRO A 569 -13.11 3.06 -5.59
C PRO A 569 -11.75 3.75 -5.73
N LEU A 570 -10.72 3.14 -5.15
CA LEU A 570 -9.33 3.58 -5.21
C LEU A 570 -8.50 2.82 -6.25
N LEU A 571 -9.05 1.75 -6.82
CA LEU A 571 -8.39 0.99 -7.89
C LEU A 571 -8.17 1.85 -9.13
N GLU A 572 -7.17 1.47 -9.94
CA GLU A 572 -6.82 2.23 -11.13
C GLU A 572 -8.04 2.45 -12.05
N ASP A 573 -8.27 3.70 -12.39
CA ASP A 573 -9.26 4.13 -13.36
C ASP A 573 -8.59 5.01 -14.42
N ASN A 574 -8.10 4.39 -15.49
CA ASN A 574 -7.33 5.06 -16.55
C ASN A 574 -8.17 5.40 -17.79
N VAL A 575 -9.46 5.66 -17.61
CA VAL A 575 -10.30 6.17 -18.71
C VAL A 575 -9.94 7.62 -19.07
N ASP A 576 -10.40 8.06 -20.25
CA ASP A 576 -10.00 9.36 -20.81
C ASP A 576 -10.53 10.57 -20.04
N LYS A 577 -11.65 10.41 -19.33
CA LYS A 577 -12.36 11.49 -18.64
C LYS A 577 -13.11 10.96 -17.44
N GLU A 578 -13.26 11.83 -16.44
CA GLU A 578 -14.07 11.56 -15.25
C GLU A 578 -13.54 10.41 -14.38
N SER A 579 -12.27 10.02 -14.57
CA SER A 579 -11.63 8.95 -13.80
C SER A 579 -11.54 9.22 -12.29
N TYR A 580 -11.89 10.42 -11.86
CA TYR A 580 -11.86 10.82 -10.45
C TYR A 580 -12.83 10.01 -9.56
N HIS A 581 -13.85 9.42 -10.15
CA HIS A 581 -14.85 8.64 -9.40
C HIS A 581 -14.42 7.20 -9.12
N GLY A 582 -13.51 6.62 -9.92
CA GLY A 582 -12.94 5.29 -9.70
C GLY A 582 -13.78 4.10 -10.17
N TYR A 583 -15.00 4.31 -10.71
CA TYR A 583 -15.90 3.21 -11.04
C TYR A 583 -15.62 2.52 -12.37
N ALA A 584 -14.80 3.10 -13.25
CA ALA A 584 -14.37 2.46 -14.50
C ALA A 584 -12.98 1.80 -14.34
N CYS A 585 -12.90 0.79 -13.50
CA CYS A 585 -11.65 0.13 -13.09
C CYS A 585 -10.88 -0.44 -14.29
N THR A 586 -9.59 -0.10 -14.40
CA THR A 586 -8.68 -0.56 -15.46
C THR A 586 -7.61 -1.53 -14.97
N ASP A 587 -7.44 -1.68 -13.67
CA ASP A 587 -6.59 -2.71 -13.04
C ASP A 587 -7.15 -3.09 -11.65
N TYR A 588 -7.51 -4.37 -11.49
CA TYR A 588 -8.16 -4.84 -10.26
C TYR A 588 -7.20 -5.11 -9.09
N TYR A 589 -5.89 -5.17 -9.33
CA TYR A 589 -4.91 -5.47 -8.28
C TYR A 589 -4.04 -4.26 -7.89
N HIS A 590 -4.25 -3.10 -8.53
CA HIS A 590 -3.45 -1.91 -8.24
C HIS A 590 -4.32 -0.72 -7.88
N ILE A 591 -3.87 0.00 -6.84
CA ILE A 591 -4.39 1.33 -6.50
C ILE A 591 -3.99 2.30 -7.60
N ASP A 592 -4.88 3.24 -7.94
CA ASP A 592 -4.59 4.31 -8.90
C ASP A 592 -3.41 5.14 -8.39
N SER A 593 -2.37 5.23 -9.20
CA SER A 593 -1.13 5.94 -8.85
C SER A 593 -1.31 7.42 -8.53
N ARG A 594 -2.48 7.98 -8.87
CA ARG A 594 -2.88 9.35 -8.49
C ARG A 594 -3.55 9.42 -7.11
N PHE A 595 -3.89 8.29 -6.53
CA PHE A 595 -4.31 8.17 -5.13
C PHE A 595 -3.18 7.69 -4.23
N GLY A 596 -2.23 6.91 -4.76
CA GLY A 596 -1.13 6.32 -4.02
C GLY A 596 -0.72 4.94 -4.57
N SER A 597 -0.17 4.12 -3.70
CA SER A 597 0.24 2.74 -3.99
C SER A 597 -0.56 1.72 -3.17
N ASN A 598 -0.41 0.44 -3.50
CA ASN A 598 -0.98 -0.65 -2.69
C ASN A 598 -0.46 -0.61 -1.25
N GLU A 599 0.82 -0.33 -1.09
CA GLU A 599 1.48 -0.23 0.22
C GLU A 599 0.94 0.94 1.04
N GLU A 600 0.78 2.12 0.45
CA GLU A 600 0.20 3.29 1.11
C GLU A 600 -1.26 3.03 1.50
N TYR A 601 -2.03 2.31 0.67
CA TYR A 601 -3.38 1.92 1.05
C TYR A 601 -3.40 0.95 2.25
N ARG A 602 -2.51 -0.02 2.28
CA ARG A 602 -2.35 -0.92 3.42
C ARG A 602 -1.92 -0.19 4.69
N GLU A 603 -1.06 0.82 4.55
CA GLU A 603 -0.68 1.69 5.67
C GLU A 603 -1.85 2.52 6.16
N LEU A 604 -2.64 3.12 5.26
CA LEU A 604 -3.88 3.84 5.63
C LEU A 604 -4.83 2.94 6.43
N VAL A 605 -5.03 1.68 6.02
CA VAL A 605 -5.89 0.74 6.74
C VAL A 605 -5.35 0.46 8.13
N ARG A 606 -4.05 0.19 8.25
CA ARG A 606 -3.40 -0.01 9.56
C ARG A 606 -3.57 1.21 10.48
N ASP A 607 -3.29 2.41 9.96
CA ASP A 607 -3.38 3.65 10.71
C ASP A 607 -4.85 3.95 11.11
N ALA A 608 -5.82 3.63 10.24
CA ALA A 608 -7.24 3.70 10.58
C ALA A 608 -7.59 2.76 11.73
N HIS A 609 -7.06 1.53 11.75
CA HIS A 609 -7.24 0.59 12.86
C HIS A 609 -6.64 1.10 14.18
N GLU A 610 -5.52 1.82 14.13
CA GLU A 610 -4.93 2.46 15.32
C GLU A 610 -5.84 3.56 15.91
N HIS A 611 -6.75 4.13 15.10
CA HIS A 611 -7.82 5.06 15.48
C HIS A 611 -9.17 4.38 15.76
N ASP A 612 -9.21 3.05 15.89
CA ASP A 612 -10.46 2.28 16.04
C ASP A 612 -11.46 2.52 14.87
N ILE A 613 -10.96 2.77 13.68
CA ILE A 613 -11.74 3.01 12.45
C ILE A 613 -11.57 1.83 11.50
N LYS A 614 -12.67 1.21 11.10
CA LYS A 614 -12.74 0.12 10.13
C LYS A 614 -12.63 0.67 8.70
N MET A 615 -12.08 -0.15 7.79
CA MET A 615 -11.97 0.21 6.37
C MET A 615 -12.85 -0.65 5.49
N ILE A 616 -13.75 -0.01 4.75
CA ILE A 616 -14.68 -0.64 3.81
C ILE A 616 -14.26 -0.26 2.39
N MET A 617 -13.95 -1.25 1.58
CA MET A 617 -13.58 -1.03 0.19
C MET A 617 -14.81 -1.02 -0.70
N ASP A 618 -14.91 -0.01 -1.58
CA ASP A 618 -15.90 0.02 -2.66
C ASP A 618 -15.40 -0.79 -3.84
N ILE A 619 -16.19 -1.74 -4.30
CA ILE A 619 -15.82 -2.66 -5.37
C ILE A 619 -16.86 -2.71 -6.48
N VAL A 620 -16.38 -2.90 -7.71
CA VAL A 620 -17.21 -2.97 -8.92
C VAL A 620 -16.99 -4.34 -9.56
N THR A 621 -18.03 -5.15 -9.60
CA THR A 621 -17.99 -6.49 -10.22
C THR A 621 -18.77 -6.56 -11.53
N ASN A 622 -19.66 -5.60 -11.77
CA ASN A 622 -20.55 -5.60 -12.94
C ASN A 622 -19.83 -5.24 -14.25
N HIS A 623 -18.92 -4.30 -14.20
CA HIS A 623 -18.24 -3.76 -15.38
C HIS A 623 -16.78 -3.41 -15.08
N CYS A 624 -15.95 -3.33 -16.12
CA CYS A 624 -14.62 -2.75 -16.04
C CYS A 624 -14.55 -1.45 -16.86
N GLY A 625 -13.43 -0.76 -16.80
CA GLY A 625 -13.15 0.37 -17.69
C GLY A 625 -12.85 -0.11 -19.11
N ASN A 626 -13.26 0.65 -20.13
CA ASN A 626 -12.99 0.32 -21.54
C ASN A 626 -11.50 0.38 -21.91
N ARG A 627 -10.63 0.83 -20.98
CA ARG A 627 -9.17 0.79 -21.09
C ARG A 627 -8.54 -0.24 -20.17
N HIS A 628 -9.32 -1.11 -19.58
CA HIS A 628 -8.77 -2.25 -18.87
C HIS A 628 -7.90 -3.08 -19.85
N TRP A 629 -6.74 -3.54 -19.41
CA TRP A 629 -5.80 -4.30 -20.24
C TRP A 629 -6.42 -5.56 -20.87
N TRP A 630 -7.51 -6.10 -20.30
CA TRP A 630 -8.30 -7.17 -20.96
C TRP A 630 -8.91 -6.74 -22.29
N MET A 631 -9.26 -5.43 -22.44
CA MET A 631 -9.91 -4.94 -23.65
C MET A 631 -8.99 -4.96 -24.88
N GLU A 632 -7.67 -5.04 -24.69
CA GLU A 632 -6.70 -5.22 -25.76
C GLU A 632 -6.68 -6.67 -26.28
N ASP A 633 -6.87 -7.64 -25.35
CA ASP A 633 -6.86 -9.08 -25.64
C ASP A 633 -7.66 -9.81 -24.56
N LEU A 634 -8.90 -10.18 -24.85
CA LEU A 634 -9.75 -10.88 -23.89
C LEU A 634 -9.29 -12.33 -23.70
N PRO A 635 -9.26 -12.87 -22.48
CA PRO A 635 -8.95 -14.28 -22.24
C PRO A 635 -9.91 -15.21 -22.99
N PHE A 636 -11.22 -14.99 -22.83
CA PHE A 636 -12.29 -15.71 -23.48
C PHE A 636 -13.20 -14.74 -24.24
N LYS A 637 -13.85 -15.22 -25.30
CA LYS A 637 -14.79 -14.40 -26.09
C LYS A 637 -16.03 -13.96 -25.32
N ASP A 638 -16.37 -14.69 -24.28
CA ASP A 638 -17.49 -14.45 -23.37
C ASP A 638 -17.01 -13.91 -22.01
N TRP A 639 -15.82 -13.28 -21.96
CA TRP A 639 -15.30 -12.60 -20.77
C TRP A 639 -16.11 -11.36 -20.40
N ILE A 640 -16.57 -10.67 -21.43
CA ILE A 640 -17.52 -9.55 -21.36
C ILE A 640 -18.73 -9.86 -22.24
N HIS A 641 -19.85 -9.20 -21.98
CA HIS A 641 -21.00 -9.25 -22.89
C HIS A 641 -20.75 -8.39 -24.13
N VAL A 642 -20.73 -9.03 -25.28
CA VAL A 642 -20.46 -8.38 -26.57
C VAL A 642 -21.75 -8.25 -27.36
N TRP A 643 -22.09 -7.03 -27.76
CA TRP A 643 -23.24 -6.71 -28.59
C TRP A 643 -22.82 -6.32 -30.00
N PRO A 644 -23.65 -6.53 -31.03
CA PRO A 644 -23.32 -6.10 -32.42
C PRO A 644 -23.06 -4.59 -32.53
N GLU A 645 -23.70 -3.80 -31.69
CA GLU A 645 -23.48 -2.36 -31.47
C GLU A 645 -23.64 -2.05 -30.00
N TYR A 646 -23.12 -0.92 -29.55
CA TYR A 646 -23.25 -0.52 -28.16
C TYR A 646 -24.70 -0.60 -27.68
N THR A 647 -24.93 -1.38 -26.66
CA THR A 647 -26.26 -1.61 -26.08
C THR A 647 -26.19 -1.31 -24.58
N HIS A 648 -26.87 -0.26 -24.18
CA HIS A 648 -27.00 0.15 -22.79
C HIS A 648 -27.93 -0.78 -22.03
N SER A 649 -27.61 -1.09 -20.75
CA SER A 649 -28.55 -1.76 -19.86
C SER A 649 -29.87 -0.96 -19.76
N ASN A 650 -31.01 -1.64 -19.72
CA ASN A 650 -32.29 -0.95 -19.45
C ASN A 650 -32.38 -0.43 -18.01
N CYS A 651 -31.43 -0.72 -17.15
CA CYS A 651 -31.31 -0.29 -15.75
C CYS A 651 -32.52 -0.63 -14.87
N CYS A 652 -33.31 -1.58 -15.33
CA CYS A 652 -34.55 -2.01 -14.63
C CYS A 652 -34.31 -3.33 -13.89
N PHE A 653 -33.45 -3.33 -12.83
CA PHE A 653 -33.05 -4.54 -12.13
C PHE A 653 -34.23 -5.33 -11.50
N SER A 654 -35.44 -4.76 -11.38
CA SER A 654 -36.62 -5.53 -11.03
C SER A 654 -36.94 -6.62 -12.06
N ALA A 655 -36.42 -6.53 -13.29
CA ALA A 655 -36.50 -7.58 -14.28
C ALA A 655 -35.93 -8.91 -13.80
N GLN A 656 -34.98 -8.89 -12.89
CA GLN A 656 -34.35 -10.09 -12.33
C GLN A 656 -35.30 -10.89 -11.40
N ASN A 657 -36.28 -10.26 -10.80
CA ASN A 657 -37.24 -10.90 -9.88
C ASN A 657 -38.68 -10.81 -10.32
N ASP A 658 -38.97 -10.20 -11.47
CA ASP A 658 -40.30 -10.13 -12.06
C ASP A 658 -40.68 -11.47 -12.68
N PRO A 659 -41.74 -12.13 -12.21
CA PRO A 659 -42.22 -13.41 -12.78
C PRO A 659 -42.82 -13.31 -14.17
N TYR A 660 -43.05 -12.11 -14.68
CA TYR A 660 -43.68 -11.81 -15.96
C TYR A 660 -42.74 -11.16 -16.97
N VAL A 661 -41.48 -10.93 -16.61
CA VAL A 661 -40.52 -10.24 -17.47
C VAL A 661 -40.29 -10.99 -18.79
N ALA A 662 -40.18 -10.26 -19.88
CA ALA A 662 -39.73 -10.82 -21.13
C ALA A 662 -38.24 -11.20 -21.03
N GLU A 663 -37.83 -12.33 -21.61
CA GLU A 663 -36.48 -12.84 -21.56
C GLU A 663 -35.45 -11.85 -22.13
N ILE A 664 -35.79 -11.16 -23.20
CA ILE A 664 -34.95 -10.13 -23.82
C ILE A 664 -34.74 -8.94 -22.88
N ASP A 665 -35.68 -8.55 -22.08
CA ASP A 665 -35.57 -7.42 -21.15
C ASP A 665 -34.71 -7.81 -19.94
N ARG A 666 -34.88 -9.03 -19.44
CA ARG A 666 -33.99 -9.57 -18.40
C ARG A 666 -32.56 -9.67 -18.89
N TYR A 667 -32.35 -10.27 -20.06
CA TYR A 667 -31.03 -10.39 -20.65
C TYR A 667 -30.37 -9.03 -20.88
N ASN A 668 -31.09 -8.05 -21.40
CA ASN A 668 -30.54 -6.69 -21.57
C ASN A 668 -30.22 -6.02 -20.22
N MET A 669 -30.97 -6.33 -19.15
CA MET A 669 -30.66 -5.81 -17.81
C MET A 669 -29.34 -6.36 -17.30
N GLU A 670 -29.13 -7.65 -17.42
CA GLU A 670 -27.96 -8.37 -16.87
C GLU A 670 -26.70 -8.26 -17.75
N SER A 671 -26.84 -7.93 -19.03
CA SER A 671 -25.73 -7.96 -20.01
C SER A 671 -25.52 -6.68 -20.80
N GLY A 672 -26.39 -5.70 -20.64
CA GLY A 672 -26.23 -4.37 -21.26
C GLY A 672 -25.12 -3.60 -20.55
N TRP A 673 -24.29 -2.89 -21.30
CA TRP A 673 -23.24 -2.07 -20.72
C TRP A 673 -23.81 -0.92 -19.87
N PHE A 674 -23.15 -0.65 -18.76
CA PHE A 674 -23.58 0.44 -17.88
C PHE A 674 -23.33 1.82 -18.51
N ASP A 675 -22.22 1.99 -19.20
CA ASP A 675 -21.87 3.18 -19.99
C ASP A 675 -20.96 2.75 -21.16
N THR A 676 -20.73 3.64 -22.11
CA THR A 676 -19.78 3.43 -23.22
C THR A 676 -18.34 3.20 -22.75
N SER A 677 -18.00 3.73 -21.59
CA SER A 677 -16.70 3.57 -20.92
C SER A 677 -16.66 2.35 -20.00
N MET A 678 -17.77 1.65 -19.77
CA MET A 678 -17.97 0.61 -18.78
C MET A 678 -18.54 -0.68 -19.40
N PRO A 679 -17.70 -1.47 -20.13
CA PRO A 679 -18.07 -2.79 -20.67
C PRO A 679 -18.55 -3.73 -19.59
N ASP A 680 -19.69 -4.38 -19.85
CA ASP A 680 -20.32 -5.31 -18.93
C ASP A 680 -19.58 -6.65 -18.89
N MET A 681 -19.28 -7.15 -17.71
CA MET A 681 -18.55 -8.40 -17.47
C MET A 681 -19.51 -9.59 -17.32
N ASN A 682 -19.16 -10.73 -17.86
CA ASN A 682 -19.97 -11.93 -17.83
C ASN A 682 -19.53 -12.86 -16.68
N LEU A 683 -20.16 -12.76 -15.53
CA LEU A 683 -19.87 -13.60 -14.37
C LEU A 683 -20.36 -15.07 -14.53
N ASP A 684 -21.16 -15.38 -15.55
CA ASP A 684 -21.45 -16.78 -15.90
C ASP A 684 -20.22 -17.50 -16.47
N ASN A 685 -19.16 -16.77 -16.89
CA ASN A 685 -17.86 -17.36 -17.20
C ASN A 685 -17.18 -17.82 -15.89
N PRO A 686 -16.91 -19.12 -15.71
CA PRO A 686 -16.42 -19.67 -14.44
C PRO A 686 -15.00 -19.19 -14.08
N TYR A 687 -14.18 -18.82 -15.06
CA TYR A 687 -12.83 -18.30 -14.83
C TYR A 687 -12.88 -16.86 -14.33
N LEU A 688 -13.82 -16.04 -14.85
CA LEU A 688 -14.03 -14.68 -14.38
C LEU A 688 -14.62 -14.67 -12.95
N LEU A 689 -15.60 -15.52 -12.70
CA LEU A 689 -16.18 -15.66 -11.37
C LEU A 689 -15.11 -16.10 -10.34
N GLN A 690 -14.27 -17.08 -10.69
CA GLN A 690 -13.17 -17.52 -9.83
C GLN A 690 -12.15 -16.40 -9.62
N TYR A 691 -11.84 -15.63 -10.66
CA TYR A 691 -10.98 -14.45 -10.56
C TYR A 691 -11.50 -13.46 -9.51
N PHE A 692 -12.80 -13.10 -9.55
CA PHE A 692 -13.38 -12.17 -8.59
C PHE A 692 -13.51 -12.72 -7.16
N LYS A 693 -13.74 -14.02 -6.99
CA LYS A 693 -13.73 -14.66 -5.66
C LYS A 693 -12.37 -14.52 -4.99
N GLN A 694 -11.30 -14.87 -5.69
CA GLN A 694 -9.96 -14.79 -5.13
C GLN A 694 -9.43 -13.36 -5.07
N TRP A 695 -9.84 -12.46 -5.97
CA TRP A 695 -9.52 -11.05 -5.91
C TRP A 695 -10.08 -10.37 -4.65
N ALA A 696 -11.34 -10.64 -4.31
CA ALA A 696 -11.95 -10.14 -3.08
C ALA A 696 -11.17 -10.62 -1.83
N VAL A 697 -10.87 -11.92 -1.77
CA VAL A 697 -10.09 -12.51 -0.68
C VAL A 697 -8.67 -11.93 -0.62
N TRP A 698 -8.06 -11.68 -1.78
CA TRP A 698 -6.73 -11.09 -1.86
C TRP A 698 -6.70 -9.69 -1.21
N TRP A 699 -7.64 -8.82 -1.53
CA TRP A 699 -7.72 -7.49 -0.92
C TRP A 699 -8.02 -7.54 0.57
N ILE A 700 -8.89 -8.47 1.02
CA ILE A 700 -9.17 -8.66 2.44
C ILE A 700 -7.90 -9.02 3.21
N GLU A 701 -7.09 -9.95 2.71
CA GLU A 701 -5.85 -10.37 3.38
C GLU A 701 -4.71 -9.36 3.18
N TRP A 702 -4.58 -8.77 1.98
CA TRP A 702 -3.50 -7.85 1.68
C TRP A 702 -3.59 -6.55 2.48
N ALA A 703 -4.75 -5.94 2.50
CA ALA A 703 -4.98 -4.64 3.13
C ALA A 703 -5.63 -4.74 4.52
N ASP A 704 -5.99 -5.94 5.00
CA ASP A 704 -6.69 -6.17 6.27
C ASP A 704 -8.06 -5.48 6.35
N LEU A 705 -8.87 -5.58 5.29
CA LEU A 705 -10.15 -4.90 5.16
C LEU A 705 -11.21 -5.45 6.12
N ASP A 706 -12.16 -4.59 6.50
CA ASP A 706 -13.24 -4.89 7.43
C ASP A 706 -14.59 -5.10 6.75
N GLY A 707 -14.72 -4.77 5.47
CA GLY A 707 -15.97 -4.95 4.74
C GLY A 707 -15.89 -4.50 3.30
N PHE A 708 -16.95 -4.81 2.55
CA PHE A 708 -17.13 -4.34 1.18
C PHE A 708 -18.43 -3.56 1.03
N ARG A 709 -18.42 -2.53 0.18
CA ARG A 709 -19.59 -2.00 -0.52
C ARG A 709 -19.50 -2.43 -1.98
N VAL A 710 -20.54 -3.03 -2.50
CA VAL A 710 -20.60 -3.50 -3.89
C VAL A 710 -21.48 -2.59 -4.71
N ASP A 711 -20.86 -1.95 -5.69
CA ASP A 711 -21.50 -1.08 -6.65
C ASP A 711 -22.45 -1.85 -7.56
N THR A 712 -23.55 -1.22 -7.97
CA THR A 712 -24.50 -1.77 -8.96
C THR A 712 -24.84 -3.24 -8.78
N TYR A 713 -24.97 -3.71 -7.52
CA TYR A 713 -25.11 -5.14 -7.19
C TYR A 713 -26.13 -5.91 -8.03
N PRO A 714 -27.38 -5.41 -8.26
CA PRO A 714 -28.40 -6.14 -9.03
C PRO A 714 -28.19 -6.13 -10.55
N TYR A 715 -27.15 -5.46 -11.04
CA TYR A 715 -26.87 -5.44 -12.48
C TYR A 715 -26.09 -6.68 -12.93
N ASN A 716 -25.36 -7.31 -12.02
CA ASN A 716 -24.67 -8.57 -12.26
C ASN A 716 -25.64 -9.74 -12.40
N GLU A 717 -25.15 -10.89 -12.94
CA GLU A 717 -25.86 -12.16 -12.91
C GLU A 717 -26.05 -12.61 -11.46
N LYS A 718 -27.29 -12.75 -11.03
CA LYS A 718 -27.63 -12.93 -9.62
C LYS A 718 -27.12 -14.22 -8.99
N TYR A 719 -27.01 -15.32 -9.74
CA TYR A 719 -26.51 -16.60 -9.20
C TYR A 719 -24.99 -16.61 -9.00
N PRO A 720 -24.17 -16.16 -9.96
CA PRO A 720 -22.74 -15.94 -9.75
C PRO A 720 -22.45 -15.01 -8.58
N MET A 721 -23.19 -13.91 -8.42
CA MET A 721 -23.00 -12.99 -7.29
C MET A 721 -23.38 -13.62 -5.95
N SER A 722 -24.43 -14.45 -5.92
CA SER A 722 -24.74 -15.22 -4.71
C SER A 722 -23.62 -16.19 -4.34
N GLU A 723 -23.00 -16.84 -5.33
CA GLU A 723 -21.87 -17.73 -5.14
C GLU A 723 -20.61 -16.95 -4.71
N TRP A 724 -20.39 -15.77 -5.24
CA TRP A 724 -19.32 -14.88 -4.85
C TRP A 724 -19.45 -14.47 -3.38
N CYS A 725 -20.63 -13.99 -2.94
CA CYS A 725 -20.89 -13.68 -1.53
C CYS A 725 -20.66 -14.89 -0.62
N ALA A 726 -21.20 -16.07 -1.01
CA ALA A 726 -21.05 -17.29 -0.23
C ALA A 726 -19.59 -17.68 -0.05
N SER A 727 -18.75 -17.53 -1.08
CA SER A 727 -17.34 -17.88 -1.02
C SER A 727 -16.55 -17.01 -0.05
N ILE A 728 -16.87 -15.72 0.03
CA ILE A 728 -16.25 -14.79 0.99
C ILE A 728 -16.68 -15.13 2.42
N LEU A 729 -17.97 -15.41 2.63
CA LEU A 729 -18.50 -15.76 3.95
C LEU A 729 -18.07 -17.15 4.43
N GLU A 730 -17.70 -18.06 3.53
CA GLU A 730 -17.07 -19.34 3.89
C GLU A 730 -15.66 -19.12 4.43
N GLU A 731 -14.92 -18.16 3.85
CA GLU A 731 -13.57 -17.79 4.29
C GLU A 731 -13.62 -16.94 5.57
N TYR A 732 -14.56 -15.96 5.63
CA TYR A 732 -14.72 -14.98 6.72
C TYR A 732 -16.17 -14.90 7.17
N PRO A 733 -16.61 -15.74 8.11
CA PRO A 733 -18.03 -15.87 8.49
C PRO A 733 -18.69 -14.60 9.05
N ASP A 734 -17.91 -13.70 9.65
CA ASP A 734 -18.39 -12.46 10.26
C ASP A 734 -18.13 -11.21 9.36
N PHE A 735 -17.69 -11.41 8.12
CA PHE A 735 -17.44 -10.32 7.18
C PHE A 735 -18.73 -9.75 6.63
N ASN A 736 -18.90 -8.44 6.65
CA ASN A 736 -20.10 -7.79 6.14
C ASN A 736 -19.88 -7.23 4.74
N ILE A 737 -20.89 -7.41 3.90
CA ILE A 737 -20.90 -6.94 2.51
C ILE A 737 -22.21 -6.19 2.34
N VAL A 738 -22.14 -4.92 1.93
CA VAL A 738 -23.31 -4.12 1.61
C VAL A 738 -23.43 -3.92 0.12
N GLY A 739 -24.56 -4.33 -0.46
CA GLY A 739 -24.86 -4.15 -1.88
C GLY A 739 -25.68 -2.89 -2.14
N GLU A 740 -25.32 -2.18 -3.20
CA GLU A 740 -26.13 -1.09 -3.69
C GLU A 740 -27.33 -1.64 -4.49
N VAL A 741 -28.51 -1.46 -3.93
CA VAL A 741 -29.79 -1.82 -4.57
C VAL A 741 -30.65 -0.56 -4.65
N TRP A 742 -30.46 0.23 -5.68
CA TRP A 742 -31.07 1.55 -5.78
C TRP A 742 -32.55 1.49 -6.20
N SER A 743 -33.42 1.29 -5.25
CA SER A 743 -34.89 1.36 -5.42
C SER A 743 -35.58 2.01 -4.23
N ASN A 744 -36.61 2.76 -4.49
CA ASN A 744 -37.50 3.30 -3.46
C ASN A 744 -38.60 2.31 -3.02
N ASN A 745 -38.58 1.09 -3.54
CA ASN A 745 -39.58 0.05 -3.29
C ASN A 745 -39.02 -0.99 -2.31
N VAL A 746 -39.52 -1.01 -1.08
CA VAL A 746 -39.04 -1.89 -0.02
C VAL A 746 -38.97 -3.38 -0.42
N PRO A 747 -40.00 -3.99 -1.01
CA PRO A 747 -39.95 -5.38 -1.49
C PRO A 747 -38.85 -5.64 -2.54
N GLN A 748 -38.54 -4.67 -3.41
CA GLN A 748 -37.51 -4.79 -4.40
C GLN A 748 -36.09 -4.77 -3.76
N VAL A 749 -35.92 -3.93 -2.75
CA VAL A 749 -34.67 -3.87 -1.97
C VAL A 749 -34.53 -5.14 -1.14
N ALA A 750 -35.56 -5.51 -0.39
CA ALA A 750 -35.56 -6.66 0.52
C ALA A 750 -35.25 -8.00 -0.19
N TYR A 751 -35.67 -8.14 -1.47
CA TYR A 751 -35.39 -9.34 -2.27
C TYR A 751 -33.92 -9.73 -2.27
N TRP A 752 -33.04 -8.73 -2.25
CA TRP A 752 -31.57 -8.94 -2.34
C TRP A 752 -30.87 -9.19 -1.00
N GLN A 753 -31.58 -9.08 0.14
CA GLN A 753 -30.95 -9.41 1.43
C GLN A 753 -30.92 -10.91 1.66
N ALA A 754 -29.79 -11.43 2.15
CA ALA A 754 -29.66 -12.83 2.52
C ALA A 754 -30.72 -13.28 3.52
N GLY A 755 -31.21 -14.51 3.35
CA GLY A 755 -32.18 -15.10 4.25
C GLY A 755 -33.64 -14.72 4.02
N ASN A 756 -33.94 -13.77 3.11
CA ASN A 756 -35.32 -13.46 2.77
C ASN A 756 -36.03 -14.63 2.05
N PRO A 757 -37.29 -14.95 2.41
CA PRO A 757 -38.03 -16.05 1.81
C PRO A 757 -38.60 -15.70 0.44
N ASN A 758 -37.72 -15.49 -0.53
CA ASN A 758 -38.10 -15.14 -1.90
C ASN A 758 -38.91 -16.27 -2.56
N ARG A 759 -39.95 -15.93 -3.34
CA ARG A 759 -40.86 -16.92 -3.93
C ARG A 759 -40.27 -17.79 -5.02
N ASP A 760 -39.21 -17.30 -5.69
CA ASP A 760 -38.44 -18.04 -6.66
C ASP A 760 -37.36 -18.93 -6.03
N GLY A 761 -37.23 -18.90 -4.68
CA GLY A 761 -36.22 -19.62 -3.93
C GLY A 761 -34.80 -19.06 -4.00
N PHE A 762 -34.64 -17.88 -4.62
CA PHE A 762 -33.34 -17.23 -4.67
C PHE A 762 -32.90 -16.72 -3.29
N ASN A 763 -31.63 -16.97 -2.93
CA ASN A 763 -30.95 -16.38 -1.80
C ASN A 763 -29.67 -15.71 -2.31
N SER A 764 -29.51 -14.43 -2.09
CA SER A 764 -28.35 -13.67 -2.56
C SER A 764 -27.06 -13.95 -1.80
N ASN A 765 -27.16 -14.48 -0.57
CA ASN A 765 -26.08 -14.54 0.41
C ASN A 765 -25.46 -13.17 0.76
N LEU A 766 -26.08 -12.07 0.34
CA LEU A 766 -25.64 -10.69 0.60
C LEU A 766 -26.15 -10.23 1.98
N PRO A 767 -25.28 -10.02 2.98
CA PRO A 767 -25.73 -9.75 4.35
C PRO A 767 -26.46 -8.41 4.50
N ALA A 768 -25.93 -7.34 3.89
CA ALA A 768 -26.42 -5.99 4.04
C ALA A 768 -26.77 -5.36 2.70
N ILE A 769 -27.71 -4.43 2.72
CA ILE A 769 -28.15 -3.64 1.55
C ILE A 769 -28.37 -2.18 1.92
N MET A 770 -28.26 -1.29 0.95
CA MET A 770 -28.49 0.15 1.13
C MET A 770 -29.97 0.48 1.18
N ASP A 771 -30.41 1.25 2.19
CA ASP A 771 -31.82 1.61 2.43
C ASP A 771 -32.24 2.89 1.70
N PHE A 772 -32.29 2.83 0.38
CA PHE A 772 -32.79 3.94 -0.43
C PHE A 772 -34.24 4.36 -0.10
N PRO A 773 -35.16 3.42 0.25
CA PRO A 773 -36.51 3.81 0.69
C PRO A 773 -36.48 4.78 1.88
N LEU A 774 -35.67 4.52 2.89
CA LEU A 774 -35.58 5.38 4.08
C LEU A 774 -34.93 6.73 3.77
N GLN A 775 -33.85 6.75 2.95
CA GLN A 775 -33.24 7.99 2.48
C GLN A 775 -34.24 8.89 1.75
N THR A 776 -35.04 8.32 0.84
CA THR A 776 -36.11 9.05 0.15
C THR A 776 -37.18 9.55 1.11
N ALA A 777 -37.53 8.75 2.12
CA ALA A 777 -38.48 9.15 3.16
C ALA A 777 -37.97 10.33 4.00
N PHE A 778 -36.67 10.37 4.34
CA PHE A 778 -36.06 11.52 5.03
C PHE A 778 -36.17 12.80 4.21
N CYS A 779 -35.77 12.77 2.94
CA CYS A 779 -35.85 13.92 2.05
C CYS A 779 -37.30 14.42 1.90
N GLN A 780 -38.22 13.53 1.59
CA GLN A 780 -39.63 13.92 1.40
C GLN A 780 -40.31 14.41 2.68
N ALA A 781 -40.00 13.79 3.81
CA ALA A 781 -40.59 14.14 5.09
C ALA A 781 -40.11 15.48 5.63
N LEU A 782 -38.82 15.70 5.62
CA LEU A 782 -38.21 16.86 6.29
C LEU A 782 -38.22 18.11 5.41
N SER A 783 -38.22 17.97 4.09
CA SER A 783 -38.42 19.10 3.16
C SER A 783 -39.88 19.60 3.06
N TYR A 784 -40.82 18.89 3.68
CA TYR A 784 -42.24 19.27 3.60
C TYR A 784 -42.61 20.39 4.59
N HIS A 785 -43.05 21.52 4.08
CA HIS A 785 -43.42 22.72 4.83
C HIS A 785 -44.93 23.00 4.84
N GLY A 786 -45.74 22.15 4.15
CA GLY A 786 -47.17 22.33 4.03
C GLY A 786 -47.95 21.89 5.29
N LYS A 787 -49.27 22.12 5.24
CA LYS A 787 -50.16 21.53 6.24
C LYS A 787 -50.19 20.02 6.04
N VAL A 788 -49.83 19.29 7.07
CA VAL A 788 -49.70 17.82 7.04
C VAL A 788 -51.05 17.20 6.77
N ASN A 789 -51.11 16.30 5.83
CA ASN A 789 -52.23 15.43 5.56
C ASN A 789 -51.88 13.96 5.86
N TRP A 790 -52.63 13.00 5.37
CA TRP A 790 -52.50 11.60 5.71
C TRP A 790 -51.24 10.89 5.11
N ASP A 791 -50.58 11.49 4.09
CA ASP A 791 -49.45 10.88 3.38
C ASP A 791 -48.25 11.82 3.19
N GLU A 792 -48.15 12.94 3.92
CA GLU A 792 -47.08 13.93 3.80
C GLU A 792 -46.43 14.25 5.15
N GLY A 793 -45.18 14.76 5.09
CA GLY A 793 -44.36 15.05 6.28
C GLY A 793 -43.85 13.78 6.94
N LEU A 794 -43.62 13.81 8.24
CA LEU A 794 -42.94 12.73 8.99
C LEU A 794 -43.69 11.39 8.99
N VAL A 795 -44.91 11.30 8.49
CA VAL A 795 -45.60 10.02 8.26
C VAL A 795 -44.84 9.15 7.25
N LYS A 796 -44.12 9.75 6.30
CA LYS A 796 -43.32 8.99 5.33
C LYS A 796 -42.20 8.19 6.00
N VAL A 797 -41.57 8.75 7.03
CA VAL A 797 -40.62 8.03 7.85
C VAL A 797 -41.30 6.90 8.63
N TYR A 798 -42.45 7.20 9.25
CA TYR A 798 -43.24 6.19 9.98
C TYR A 798 -43.62 5.01 9.09
N ASP A 799 -44.15 5.28 7.90
CA ASP A 799 -44.62 4.27 6.96
C ASP A 799 -43.45 3.46 6.39
N CYS A 800 -42.30 4.11 6.13
CA CYS A 800 -41.09 3.41 5.69
C CYS A 800 -40.62 2.42 6.76
N VAL A 801 -40.46 2.86 8.01
CA VAL A 801 -40.03 2.01 9.13
C VAL A 801 -41.04 0.90 9.42
N ALA A 802 -42.36 1.14 9.22
CA ALA A 802 -43.39 0.09 9.37
C ALA A 802 -43.19 -1.06 8.35
N ASN A 803 -42.48 -0.85 7.27
CA ASN A 803 -42.14 -1.87 6.28
C ASN A 803 -40.91 -2.70 6.64
N ASP A 804 -40.23 -2.47 7.79
CA ASP A 804 -39.09 -3.24 8.25
C ASP A 804 -39.40 -4.76 8.34
N GLN A 805 -40.67 -5.14 8.45
CA GLN A 805 -41.14 -6.53 8.41
C GLN A 805 -40.75 -7.29 7.12
N TYR A 806 -40.39 -6.60 6.05
CA TYR A 806 -39.97 -7.21 4.79
C TYR A 806 -38.47 -7.55 4.75
N TYR A 807 -37.69 -6.94 5.61
CA TYR A 807 -36.25 -7.24 5.69
C TYR A 807 -36.00 -8.43 6.61
N HIS A 808 -35.12 -9.33 6.18
CA HIS A 808 -34.66 -10.44 7.03
C HIS A 808 -33.92 -9.93 8.26
N ASP A 809 -32.98 -9.02 8.05
CA ASP A 809 -32.21 -8.34 9.10
C ASP A 809 -32.26 -6.81 8.90
N LYS A 810 -33.22 -6.20 9.57
CA LYS A 810 -33.42 -4.73 9.52
C LYS A 810 -32.25 -3.97 10.18
N ASP A 811 -31.52 -4.58 11.10
CA ASP A 811 -30.41 -3.94 11.83
C ASP A 811 -29.11 -3.95 11.02
N ASN A 812 -29.04 -4.79 9.96
CA ASN A 812 -27.93 -4.82 9.01
C ASN A 812 -28.25 -4.08 7.68
N MET A 813 -29.11 -3.07 7.75
CA MET A 813 -29.39 -2.17 6.63
C MET A 813 -28.45 -0.95 6.70
N LEU A 814 -27.76 -0.58 5.61
CA LEU A 814 -27.04 0.68 5.55
C LEU A 814 -28.03 1.83 5.33
N ILE A 815 -28.25 2.63 6.35
CA ILE A 815 -29.13 3.80 6.32
C ILE A 815 -28.31 5.07 6.14
N PHE A 816 -28.82 6.02 5.37
CA PHE A 816 -28.06 7.21 5.03
C PHE A 816 -28.96 8.42 4.72
N THR A 817 -28.38 9.62 4.85
CA THR A 817 -29.04 10.88 4.48
C THR A 817 -28.80 11.27 3.03
N GLY A 818 -27.72 10.82 2.45
CA GLY A 818 -27.31 11.02 1.06
C GLY A 818 -26.00 10.29 0.79
N ASN A 819 -25.64 10.18 -0.49
CA ASN A 819 -24.37 9.62 -0.95
C ASN A 819 -23.79 10.48 -2.10
N HIS A 820 -22.69 10.03 -2.69
CA HIS A 820 -21.98 10.74 -3.75
C HIS A 820 -22.74 10.80 -5.10
N ASP A 821 -23.87 10.07 -5.25
CA ASP A 821 -24.72 10.05 -6.44
C ASP A 821 -26.05 10.81 -6.26
N GLN A 822 -26.30 11.29 -5.05
CA GLN A 822 -27.53 11.98 -4.70
C GLN A 822 -27.27 13.43 -4.30
N GLU A 823 -28.34 14.22 -4.27
CA GLU A 823 -28.32 15.57 -3.70
C GLU A 823 -27.85 15.53 -2.24
N ARG A 824 -26.97 16.44 -1.86
CA ARG A 824 -26.56 16.59 -0.45
C ARG A 824 -27.78 16.90 0.42
N ILE A 825 -27.77 16.37 1.64
CA ILE A 825 -28.91 16.53 2.55
C ILE A 825 -29.27 17.99 2.80
N ALA A 826 -28.30 18.89 2.91
CA ALA A 826 -28.55 20.32 3.09
C ALA A 826 -29.29 20.92 1.89
N ASP A 827 -28.97 20.55 0.67
CA ASP A 827 -29.66 20.99 -0.54
C ASP A 827 -31.08 20.41 -0.64
N CYS A 828 -31.22 19.10 -0.36
CA CYS A 828 -32.48 18.39 -0.34
C CYS A 828 -33.49 19.04 0.63
N LEU A 829 -32.98 19.54 1.77
CA LEU A 829 -33.83 20.17 2.82
C LEU A 829 -33.86 21.70 2.72
N GLY A 830 -33.57 22.27 1.54
CA GLY A 830 -33.70 23.71 1.31
C GLY A 830 -32.71 24.57 2.11
N LYS A 831 -31.59 23.98 2.55
CA LYS A 831 -30.54 24.62 3.35
C LYS A 831 -31.06 25.07 4.74
N ASP A 832 -32.05 24.37 5.29
CA ASP A 832 -32.52 24.59 6.66
C ASP A 832 -31.73 23.73 7.65
N ALA A 833 -30.87 24.37 8.46
CA ALA A 833 -30.01 23.69 9.41
C ALA A 833 -30.79 22.88 10.47
N GLY A 834 -31.98 23.35 10.88
CA GLY A 834 -32.82 22.62 11.82
C GLY A 834 -33.32 21.29 11.23
N SER A 835 -33.78 21.31 9.98
CA SER A 835 -34.18 20.09 9.26
C SER A 835 -33.01 19.13 9.04
N VAL A 836 -31.80 19.62 8.77
CA VAL A 836 -30.61 18.79 8.65
C VAL A 836 -30.25 18.15 10.00
N LYS A 837 -30.31 18.89 11.10
CA LYS A 837 -30.13 18.32 12.46
C LYS A 837 -31.18 17.25 12.77
N ASN A 838 -32.43 17.45 12.30
CA ASN A 838 -33.49 16.44 12.42
C ASN A 838 -33.16 15.16 11.62
N ALA A 839 -32.60 15.31 10.42
CA ALA A 839 -32.15 14.16 9.63
C ALA A 839 -31.03 13.36 10.36
N PHE A 840 -30.05 14.05 10.91
CA PHE A 840 -28.99 13.40 11.69
C PHE A 840 -29.51 12.75 12.98
N ALA A 841 -30.47 13.37 13.66
CA ALA A 841 -31.13 12.76 14.83
C ALA A 841 -31.80 11.44 14.48
N LEU A 842 -32.57 11.40 13.37
CA LEU A 842 -33.23 10.18 12.88
C LEU A 842 -32.17 9.14 12.43
N LEU A 843 -31.14 9.56 11.70
CA LEU A 843 -30.06 8.68 11.24
C LEU A 843 -29.34 8.02 12.42
N ALA A 844 -29.02 8.79 13.47
CA ALA A 844 -28.31 8.30 14.65
C ALA A 844 -29.14 7.36 15.54
N THR A 845 -30.48 7.42 15.44
CA THR A 845 -31.35 6.75 16.43
C THR A 845 -32.26 5.68 15.85
N LEU A 846 -32.50 5.65 14.54
CA LEU A 846 -33.20 4.56 13.86
C LEU A 846 -32.32 3.29 13.81
N ARG A 847 -32.91 2.18 13.38
CA ARG A 847 -32.24 0.90 13.18
C ARG A 847 -31.27 0.96 11.99
N GLY A 848 -30.31 0.07 11.95
CA GLY A 848 -29.37 -0.06 10.84
C GLY A 848 -28.01 0.60 11.11
N ILE A 849 -27.19 0.59 10.09
CA ILE A 849 -25.81 1.11 10.08
C ILE A 849 -25.86 2.52 9.50
N PRO A 850 -25.65 3.58 10.28
CA PRO A 850 -25.68 4.95 9.75
C PRO A 850 -24.48 5.24 8.86
N GLN A 851 -24.74 5.87 7.71
CA GLN A 851 -23.72 6.38 6.80
C GLN A 851 -23.94 7.86 6.52
N VAL A 852 -22.85 8.62 6.48
CA VAL A 852 -22.82 10.05 6.18
C VAL A 852 -21.86 10.31 5.03
N LEU A 853 -22.24 11.20 4.11
CA LEU A 853 -21.36 11.68 3.05
C LEU A 853 -20.40 12.73 3.63
N TYR A 854 -19.12 12.65 3.27
CA TYR A 854 -18.10 13.63 3.69
C TYR A 854 -18.59 15.08 3.52
N ALA A 855 -18.23 15.94 4.46
CA ALA A 855 -18.58 17.35 4.55
C ALA A 855 -20.08 17.66 4.87
N ASP A 856 -20.97 16.68 4.97
CA ASP A 856 -22.35 16.95 5.42
C ASP A 856 -22.40 17.38 6.89
N GLU A 857 -21.44 16.91 7.71
CA GLU A 857 -21.25 17.31 9.12
C GLU A 857 -20.86 18.78 9.28
N VAL A 858 -20.35 19.41 8.24
CA VAL A 858 -20.02 20.85 8.20
C VAL A 858 -20.98 21.62 7.29
N PHE A 859 -22.16 21.06 7.05
CA PHE A 859 -23.24 21.68 6.30
C PHE A 859 -22.89 22.03 4.84
N ALA A 860 -22.09 21.21 4.17
CA ALA A 860 -21.75 21.43 2.78
C ALA A 860 -22.97 21.41 1.87
N VAL A 861 -22.94 22.25 0.84
CA VAL A 861 -23.95 22.37 -0.19
C VAL A 861 -23.32 22.20 -1.57
N SER A 862 -24.11 21.77 -2.55
CA SER A 862 -23.69 21.65 -3.94
C SER A 862 -23.17 22.98 -4.49
N LYS A 863 -22.08 22.93 -5.21
CA LYS A 863 -21.47 24.12 -5.83
C LYS A 863 -22.33 24.65 -6.99
N ASP A 864 -22.84 23.74 -7.82
CA ASP A 864 -23.78 24.05 -8.91
C ASP A 864 -24.62 22.82 -9.26
N ARG A 865 -25.86 22.81 -8.83
CA ARG A 865 -26.81 21.69 -9.07
C ARG A 865 -27.07 21.42 -10.55
N SER A 866 -26.87 22.42 -11.44
CA SER A 866 -27.06 22.26 -12.88
C SER A 866 -25.99 21.40 -13.55
N GLN A 867 -24.87 21.18 -12.86
CA GLN A 867 -23.76 20.35 -13.32
C GLN A 867 -23.89 18.86 -12.91
N GLY A 868 -25.07 18.45 -12.41
CA GLY A 868 -25.27 17.07 -11.99
C GLY A 868 -24.24 16.60 -10.96
N HIS A 869 -23.71 15.40 -11.11
CA HIS A 869 -22.76 14.80 -10.17
C HIS A 869 -21.50 15.65 -9.94
N GLY A 870 -20.95 16.27 -10.95
CA GLY A 870 -19.79 17.17 -10.79
C GLY A 870 -20.05 18.35 -9.86
N GLY A 871 -21.29 18.88 -9.87
CA GLY A 871 -21.67 19.99 -8.96
C GLY A 871 -22.03 19.56 -7.56
N LEU A 872 -22.43 18.27 -7.35
CA LEU A 872 -22.75 17.69 -6.04
C LEU A 872 -21.49 17.27 -5.26
N ARG A 873 -20.46 16.81 -5.98
CA ARG A 873 -19.21 16.24 -5.45
C ARG A 873 -18.20 17.34 -5.17
N VAL A 874 -18.51 18.17 -4.16
CA VAL A 874 -17.71 19.33 -3.78
C VAL A 874 -16.43 18.92 -3.03
N ASP A 875 -15.42 19.78 -3.10
CA ASP A 875 -14.21 19.60 -2.29
C ASP A 875 -14.51 19.78 -0.80
N PHE A 876 -13.80 19.03 0.06
CA PHE A 876 -13.93 19.18 1.51
C PHE A 876 -13.50 20.60 1.93
N PRO A 877 -14.36 21.34 2.66
CA PRO A 877 -14.07 22.75 3.00
C PRO A 877 -13.10 22.84 4.17
N LEU A 878 -11.81 22.79 3.93
CA LEU A 878 -10.74 22.80 4.97
C LEU A 878 -10.83 23.96 5.97
N GLU A 879 -11.48 25.06 5.62
CA GLU A 879 -11.61 26.25 6.50
C GLU A 879 -13.02 26.36 7.14
N TRP A 880 -13.78 25.26 7.22
CA TRP A 880 -15.14 25.22 7.73
C TRP A 880 -15.32 25.85 9.11
N GLU A 881 -14.31 25.79 9.97
CA GLU A 881 -14.34 26.39 11.32
C GLU A 881 -14.58 27.92 11.31
N LYS A 882 -14.30 28.58 10.18
CA LYS A 882 -14.53 30.02 10.02
C LYS A 882 -16.01 30.36 9.74
N ASP A 883 -16.81 29.36 9.37
CA ASP A 883 -18.25 29.51 9.15
C ASP A 883 -19.00 29.12 10.43
N PRO A 884 -19.71 30.08 11.09
CA PRO A 884 -20.45 29.76 12.31
C PRO A 884 -21.54 28.69 12.12
N GLN A 885 -22.14 28.57 10.92
CA GLN A 885 -23.18 27.58 10.64
C GLN A 885 -22.55 26.19 10.47
N ALA A 886 -21.45 26.10 9.77
CA ALA A 886 -20.67 24.86 9.65
C ALA A 886 -20.21 24.36 11.01
N LYS A 887 -19.70 25.28 11.84
CA LYS A 887 -19.24 24.95 13.20
C LYS A 887 -20.40 24.47 14.10
N ASP A 888 -21.55 25.12 14.07
CA ASP A 888 -22.75 24.70 14.84
C ASP A 888 -23.25 23.33 14.41
N MET A 889 -23.21 23.02 13.11
CA MET A 889 -23.59 21.72 12.59
C MET A 889 -22.57 20.64 13.02
N HIS A 890 -21.28 20.93 12.87
CA HIS A 890 -20.19 20.05 13.30
C HIS A 890 -20.27 19.72 14.79
N ASP A 891 -20.41 20.75 15.65
CA ASP A 891 -20.48 20.55 17.10
C ASP A 891 -21.70 19.68 17.50
N TYR A 892 -22.83 19.87 16.83
CA TYR A 892 -24.03 19.05 17.03
C TYR A 892 -23.80 17.60 16.56
N PHE A 893 -23.26 17.42 15.36
CA PHE A 893 -22.96 16.11 14.78
C PHE A 893 -21.99 15.33 15.68
N LYS A 894 -20.88 15.94 16.04
CA LYS A 894 -19.86 15.38 16.94
C LYS A 894 -20.48 14.93 18.28
N ALA A 895 -21.25 15.77 18.92
CA ALA A 895 -21.90 15.43 20.19
C ALA A 895 -22.84 14.23 20.04
N LEU A 896 -23.65 14.22 18.97
CA LEU A 896 -24.63 13.17 18.68
C LEU A 896 -23.97 11.81 18.43
N PHE A 897 -22.99 11.76 17.54
CA PHE A 897 -22.41 10.48 17.13
C PHE A 897 -21.39 9.95 18.16
N ASN A 898 -20.71 10.81 18.91
CA ASN A 898 -19.90 10.33 20.05
C ASN A 898 -20.78 9.77 21.18
N TRP A 899 -21.97 10.35 21.44
CA TRP A 899 -22.94 9.73 22.34
C TRP A 899 -23.40 8.35 21.81
N ARG A 900 -23.69 8.27 20.50
CA ARG A 900 -24.17 7.04 19.87
C ARG A 900 -23.20 5.88 20.05
N LYS A 901 -21.88 6.10 19.98
CA LYS A 901 -20.86 5.05 20.18
C LYS A 901 -21.07 4.21 21.45
N GLY A 902 -21.55 4.82 22.53
CA GLY A 902 -21.76 4.15 23.83
C GLY A 902 -23.18 3.72 24.12
N CYS A 903 -24.12 3.87 23.18
CA CYS A 903 -25.54 3.65 23.43
C CYS A 903 -26.05 2.33 22.82
N GLU A 904 -26.11 1.27 23.63
CA GLU A 904 -26.60 -0.06 23.22
C GLU A 904 -28.03 0.00 22.67
N ALA A 905 -28.88 0.86 23.24
CA ALA A 905 -30.30 0.97 22.83
C ALA A 905 -30.45 1.37 21.37
N VAL A 906 -29.60 2.25 20.83
CA VAL A 906 -29.67 2.65 19.41
C VAL A 906 -28.97 1.64 18.48
N HIS A 907 -28.06 0.83 18.99
CA HIS A 907 -27.41 -0.22 18.21
C HIS A 907 -28.37 -1.41 17.97
N ASN A 908 -28.87 -2.02 19.05
CA ASN A 908 -29.58 -3.30 18.99
C ASN A 908 -30.92 -3.28 19.76
N GLY A 909 -31.30 -2.13 20.36
CA GLY A 909 -32.52 -2.03 21.16
C GLY A 909 -33.80 -2.18 20.34
N GLU A 910 -34.87 -2.62 20.99
CA GLU A 910 -36.20 -2.69 20.40
C GLU A 910 -36.64 -1.27 20.01
N LEU A 911 -37.21 -1.12 18.80
CA LEU A 911 -37.82 0.10 18.34
C LEU A 911 -39.31 0.11 18.68
N LYS A 912 -39.81 1.16 19.34
CA LYS A 912 -41.21 1.45 19.52
C LYS A 912 -41.48 2.87 19.03
N HIS A 913 -42.28 3.05 17.99
CA HIS A 913 -42.60 4.35 17.46
C HIS A 913 -44.09 4.65 17.55
N PHE A 914 -44.44 5.91 17.58
CA PHE A 914 -45.81 6.38 17.75
C PHE A 914 -46.29 7.10 16.51
N LEU A 915 -47.57 6.90 16.17
CA LEU A 915 -48.19 7.61 15.08
C LEU A 915 -48.00 9.12 15.25
N ARG A 916 -47.64 9.76 14.14
CA ARG A 916 -47.38 11.20 14.12
C ARG A 916 -48.57 12.03 14.65
N ARG A 917 -48.25 13.15 15.25
CA ARG A 917 -49.21 14.21 15.58
C ARG A 917 -48.74 15.47 14.89
N ASP A 918 -49.54 15.97 13.95
CA ASP A 918 -49.11 17.03 13.04
C ASP A 918 -47.78 16.63 12.34
N ASN A 919 -46.80 17.50 12.19
CA ASN A 919 -45.53 17.17 11.59
C ASN A 919 -44.44 16.84 12.67
N THR A 920 -44.80 15.94 13.61
CA THR A 920 -43.89 15.43 14.63
C THR A 920 -43.73 13.92 14.52
N TYR A 921 -42.60 13.39 14.99
CA TYR A 921 -42.36 11.94 15.09
C TYR A 921 -41.75 11.63 16.45
N ALA A 922 -42.27 10.61 17.10
CA ALA A 922 -41.78 10.16 18.39
C ALA A 922 -41.47 8.67 18.36
N MET A 923 -40.35 8.29 18.92
CA MET A 923 -39.97 6.89 19.06
C MET A 923 -39.11 6.64 20.32
N PHE A 924 -39.05 5.39 20.70
CA PHE A 924 -38.17 4.87 21.73
C PHE A 924 -37.27 3.77 21.15
N ARG A 925 -36.00 3.76 21.60
CA ARG A 925 -35.14 2.61 21.50
C ARG A 925 -34.96 2.05 22.91
N ILE A 926 -35.15 0.74 23.08
CA ILE A 926 -35.24 0.09 24.38
C ILE A 926 -34.28 -1.05 24.45
N ALA A 927 -33.30 -0.94 25.33
CA ALA A 927 -32.39 -2.02 25.72
C ALA A 927 -32.65 -2.42 27.18
N GLU A 928 -32.01 -3.48 27.65
CA GLU A 928 -32.20 -4.02 29.00
C GLU A 928 -31.92 -2.97 30.09
N LYS A 929 -30.91 -2.15 29.93
CA LYS A 929 -30.41 -1.20 30.96
C LYS A 929 -30.73 0.25 30.67
N GLU A 930 -31.14 0.59 29.48
CA GLU A 930 -31.36 1.97 29.07
C GLU A 930 -32.50 2.12 28.07
N LYS A 931 -33.14 3.29 28.09
CA LYS A 931 -34.11 3.69 27.09
C LYS A 931 -33.69 5.02 26.49
N VAL A 932 -33.89 5.16 25.19
CA VAL A 932 -33.71 6.42 24.46
C VAL A 932 -35.05 6.86 23.94
N PHE A 933 -35.43 8.11 24.21
CA PHE A 933 -36.60 8.77 23.64
C PHE A 933 -36.16 9.80 22.61
N VAL A 934 -36.74 9.74 21.43
CA VAL A 934 -36.48 10.67 20.33
C VAL A 934 -37.77 11.40 19.97
N PHE A 935 -37.73 12.71 19.92
CA PHE A 935 -38.83 13.51 19.46
C PHE A 935 -38.37 14.53 18.44
N VAL A 936 -38.92 14.44 17.22
CA VAL A 936 -38.60 15.34 16.09
C VAL A 936 -39.77 16.22 15.82
N ASN A 937 -39.57 17.55 15.84
CA ASN A 937 -40.52 18.55 15.45
C ASN A 937 -40.13 19.18 14.10
N ASN A 938 -40.87 18.86 13.05
CA ASN A 938 -40.65 19.46 11.73
C ASN A 938 -41.65 20.56 11.40
N ASN A 939 -42.44 21.06 12.40
CA ASN A 939 -43.32 22.19 12.24
C ASN A 939 -42.55 23.53 12.28
N GLU A 940 -43.21 24.58 11.78
CA GLU A 940 -42.75 25.97 11.85
C GLU A 940 -43.00 26.65 13.24
N ALA A 941 -43.50 25.89 14.22
CA ALA A 941 -43.79 26.35 15.56
C ALA A 941 -43.29 25.36 16.62
N GLU A 942 -43.10 25.87 17.82
CA GLU A 942 -42.84 25.05 19.01
C GLU A 942 -43.98 24.11 19.31
N VAL A 943 -43.69 22.86 19.72
CA VAL A 943 -44.69 21.86 20.05
C VAL A 943 -44.40 21.28 21.45
N GLN A 944 -45.41 21.19 22.27
CA GLN A 944 -45.38 20.53 23.57
C GLN A 944 -45.35 19.00 23.34
N VAL A 945 -44.41 18.30 23.99
CA VAL A 945 -44.30 16.86 23.94
C VAL A 945 -45.52 16.24 24.62
N PRO A 946 -46.30 15.39 23.95
CA PRO A 946 -47.48 14.77 24.55
C PRO A 946 -47.07 13.54 25.40
N TRP A 947 -46.28 13.77 26.46
CA TRP A 947 -45.64 12.76 27.26
C TRP A 947 -46.58 11.69 27.85
N ALA A 948 -47.77 12.13 28.26
CA ALA A 948 -48.78 11.21 28.81
C ALA A 948 -49.24 10.09 27.84
N ASP A 949 -49.10 10.31 26.54
CA ASP A 949 -49.46 9.35 25.51
C ASP A 949 -48.43 8.18 25.38
N TYR A 950 -47.27 8.30 25.97
CA TYR A 950 -46.19 7.33 25.93
C TYR A 950 -46.13 6.45 27.17
N SER A 951 -47.17 6.42 27.97
CA SER A 951 -47.22 5.70 29.26
C SER A 951 -46.97 4.21 29.17
N GLU A 952 -47.24 3.57 28.03
CA GLU A 952 -46.97 2.14 27.81
C GLU A 952 -45.47 1.79 27.86
N ILE A 953 -44.59 2.75 27.70
CA ILE A 953 -43.13 2.54 27.73
C ILE A 953 -42.57 2.50 29.18
N GLY A 954 -43.41 2.91 30.19
CA GLY A 954 -42.93 3.08 31.55
C GLY A 954 -42.02 4.28 31.66
N THR A 955 -42.61 5.45 31.86
CA THR A 955 -41.95 6.75 31.74
C THR A 955 -41.41 7.32 33.06
N ASP A 956 -41.44 6.56 34.14
CA ASP A 956 -41.10 7.04 35.51
C ASP A 956 -39.55 7.19 35.76
N ALA A 957 -38.73 6.99 34.74
CA ALA A 957 -37.30 7.12 34.84
C ALA A 957 -36.83 8.60 34.81
N GLN A 958 -35.62 8.85 35.30
CA GLN A 958 -34.96 10.12 35.12
C GLN A 958 -34.36 10.20 33.72
N TRP A 959 -34.66 11.29 32.98
CA TRP A 959 -34.23 11.47 31.62
C TRP A 959 -33.16 12.56 31.49
N PHE A 960 -32.20 12.37 30.58
CA PHE A 960 -31.13 13.32 30.31
C PHE A 960 -31.07 13.59 28.82
N ASP A 961 -30.95 14.84 28.45
CA ASP A 961 -30.66 15.26 27.06
C ASP A 961 -29.24 14.81 26.68
N VAL A 962 -29.14 14.08 25.62
CA VAL A 962 -27.86 13.46 25.18
C VAL A 962 -26.84 14.49 24.67
N ILE A 963 -27.29 15.63 24.16
CA ILE A 963 -26.41 16.69 23.64
C ILE A 963 -25.88 17.56 24.78
N THR A 964 -26.74 17.94 25.72
CA THR A 964 -26.35 18.87 26.82
C THR A 964 -25.97 18.13 28.11
N GLY A 965 -26.33 16.86 28.25
CA GLY A 965 -26.14 16.09 29.49
C GLY A 965 -27.02 16.50 30.65
N GLN A 966 -27.95 17.46 30.45
CA GLN A 966 -28.82 17.99 31.51
C GLN A 966 -30.02 17.07 31.77
N ALA A 967 -30.44 17.03 33.04
CA ALA A 967 -31.68 16.37 33.40
C ALA A 967 -32.88 17.12 32.85
N VAL A 968 -33.84 16.42 32.28
CA VAL A 968 -35.04 16.97 31.64
C VAL A 968 -36.29 16.29 32.22
N ASP A 969 -37.35 17.06 32.47
CA ASP A 969 -38.67 16.54 32.75
C ASP A 969 -39.50 16.50 31.44
N PRO A 970 -39.65 15.33 30.82
CA PRO A 970 -40.35 15.24 29.51
C PRO A 970 -41.81 15.64 29.56
N ALA A 971 -42.44 15.60 30.78
CA ALA A 971 -43.86 15.96 30.94
C ALA A 971 -44.11 17.48 30.73
N HIS A 972 -43.09 18.30 30.87
CA HIS A 972 -43.17 19.76 30.70
C HIS A 972 -42.29 20.26 29.55
N LEU A 973 -41.88 19.35 28.66
CA LEU A 973 -40.95 19.65 27.58
C LEU A 973 -41.65 20.20 26.36
N SER A 974 -41.18 21.32 25.85
CA SER A 974 -41.50 21.86 24.53
C SER A 974 -40.28 21.73 23.61
N VAL A 975 -40.53 21.38 22.34
CA VAL A 975 -39.49 21.28 21.30
C VAL A 975 -39.71 22.36 20.25
N ALA A 976 -38.70 23.20 20.06
CA ALA A 976 -38.76 24.34 19.16
C ALA A 976 -39.10 23.93 17.70
N ALA A 977 -39.46 24.92 16.88
CA ALA A 977 -39.65 24.71 15.44
C ALA A 977 -38.40 24.12 14.79
N LYS A 978 -38.55 23.22 13.85
CA LYS A 978 -37.46 22.59 13.08
C LYS A 978 -36.31 22.08 13.98
N SER A 979 -36.67 21.41 15.08
CA SER A 979 -35.68 20.87 16.02
C SER A 979 -36.07 19.50 16.56
N ASN A 980 -35.17 18.89 17.26
CA ASN A 980 -35.36 17.60 17.88
C ASN A 980 -34.86 17.62 19.33
N ILE A 981 -35.26 16.58 20.07
CA ILE A 981 -34.62 16.25 21.35
C ILE A 981 -34.45 14.74 21.43
N ILE A 982 -33.30 14.35 21.99
CA ILE A 982 -32.96 12.94 22.27
C ILE A 982 -32.68 12.83 23.75
N LEU A 983 -33.45 12.04 24.46
CA LEU A 983 -33.34 11.82 25.90
C LEU A 983 -32.94 10.36 26.18
N GLN A 984 -32.07 10.14 27.14
CA GLN A 984 -31.64 8.80 27.58
C GLN A 984 -31.86 8.66 29.08
N THR A 985 -32.29 7.49 29.51
CA THR A 985 -32.32 7.10 30.94
C THR A 985 -30.91 6.71 31.40
N ARG A 986 -30.63 6.96 32.67
CA ARG A 986 -29.43 6.51 33.37
C ARG A 986 -29.74 5.51 34.44
#